data_548663231ea4b82ea368b21f7af5f296
#
_entry.id   548663231ea4b82ea368b21f7af5f296
#
_cell.length_a   1.000
_cell.length_b   1.000
_cell.length_c   1.000
_cell.angle_alpha   90.00
_cell.angle_beta   90.00
_cell.angle_gamma   90.00
#
_symmetry.space_group_name_H-M   'P 1'
#
loop_
_entity.id
_entity.type
_entity.pdbx_description
1 polymer ?
#
loop_
_entity_poly.entity_id
_entity_poly.type
_entity_poly.pdbx_seq_one_letter_code
_entity_poly.pdbx_strand_id
1 'polypeptide(L)'
;MSPQGLTSEKNSTEVKIEREPIVDATHGDSLNAGGNVRPQNSFETASFFSKLFFMWPHQLMKEGMLRTLTEIDLPNVMETEASVTNRNYFEKLWQDEVHRVEELRKNLPPNSKKLKTLRPSLHWALAKDFFKTTWVIQPLMFANCTARIVMSLALGYLIESFEKMSNDGYIWAGVLIFCNLIVLFEHHHVFLITWRKGMQIRIGAVASIFAKTLRLNSIGGSDAVPSGKIMNLVSNDVERFIPTALFISYLIWAPLSAIAILIIGMYLIGPAFACGFGLLIFVTTPMQFYLSRRFAILRSRVATITDTRMTLVSQTIVGVRVMKMSGWEKEFEKRIADIRKMEVKQIHKANGLKALNEALFFSVNILVSIVVFLCYVFFFDGILNTRLVFTIFSLTNILQLELTKHLSFGVMSGAECWVSIRRIQQFFEEPELIEKQVMNTTSSSNLSSIEMDRDIIIRLSNVTCYWDVNRHANSADECMEDTTRSTMALEDVSVDLKVGELICVVGSVGSGKSALLSSIVGELSVSKGSIFRSYDSLAYASQDPWIMNGNIKENILMGKEMDPQYYDQVIKACGLTQDFAQFMHGDETMVGDRGVQCSGGQRARLGLARALYRDADIIVLDDPLSAVDSRVGRLIFYSAIMDLMVKKGKCVVLATHQHQYIGNSRCIFMCNGKIRNIGSFSECVELSDGNLHFVSHNADDSSEGSNGNDEKDSGDLMKKEIAKNINSEDVAKHMDNDASKQNITDNQEETKFNGVVSRATFFRYGRAMGGIGICICLLVLFAITQALMLGNVVAIGRWSELEAEQQKSRTIILVVVGLGGAVILSSLFRSLACFALTIRASKRLHDAMTESVLRAKIVFFDTNPSGRILNRFSADVGSNDDL
;
A
#
# COMPACT_ATOMS: atom_id res chain seq x y z
N MET A 1 27.93 -67.26 14.09
CA MET A 1 26.81 -67.84 13.37
C MET A 1 25.77 -66.77 13.24
N SER A 2 25.67 -66.13 12.04
CA SER A 2 24.56 -65.22 11.63
C SER A 2 23.27 -66.00 11.35
N PRO A 3 22.12 -65.42 11.37
CA PRO A 3 21.51 -65.06 10.12
C PRO A 3 20.90 -63.60 10.13
N GLN A 4 21.16 -62.84 9.14
CA GLN A 4 20.43 -62.19 8.08
C GLN A 4 18.89 -62.11 8.33
N GLY A 5 18.41 -60.86 8.52
CA GLY A 5 16.99 -60.47 8.54
C GLY A 5 16.81 -59.25 7.69
N LEU A 6 16.03 -59.37 6.67
CA LEU A 6 15.62 -58.40 5.66
C LEU A 6 15.04 -57.13 6.26
N THR A 7 15.66 -55.97 5.95
CA THR A 7 15.06 -54.65 6.11
C THR A 7 14.43 -54.23 4.79
N SER A 8 13.12 -54.06 4.79
CA SER A 8 12.38 -53.47 3.70
C SER A 8 12.58 -51.94 3.69
N GLU A 9 13.35 -51.48 2.74
CA GLU A 9 13.44 -50.08 2.38
C GLU A 9 12.08 -49.63 1.83
N LYS A 10 11.39 -48.76 2.56
CA LYS A 10 10.35 -47.93 2.03
C LYS A 10 11.01 -46.76 1.34
N ASN A 11 11.18 -46.88 0.04
CA ASN A 11 11.46 -45.72 -0.84
C ASN A 11 10.27 -44.76 -0.78
N SER A 12 10.35 -43.71 0.04
CA SER A 12 9.62 -42.51 -0.14
C SER A 12 10.32 -41.67 -1.22
N THR A 13 9.88 -41.81 -2.43
CA THR A 13 10.22 -40.91 -3.53
C THR A 13 9.63 -39.53 -3.21
N GLU A 14 10.42 -38.70 -2.56
CA GLU A 14 10.23 -37.26 -2.60
C GLU A 14 10.35 -36.80 -4.05
N VAL A 15 9.23 -36.49 -4.68
CA VAL A 15 9.23 -35.77 -5.95
C VAL A 15 9.73 -34.38 -5.66
N LYS A 16 11.04 -34.15 -5.84
CA LYS A 16 11.60 -32.81 -5.99
C LYS A 16 11.00 -32.23 -7.28
N ILE A 17 9.99 -31.39 -7.12
CA ILE A 17 9.59 -30.46 -8.15
C ILE A 17 10.77 -29.49 -8.29
N GLU A 18 11.61 -29.70 -9.28
CA GLU A 18 12.53 -28.67 -9.75
C GLU A 18 11.68 -27.51 -10.26
N ARG A 19 11.46 -26.54 -9.37
CA ARG A 19 11.06 -25.21 -9.78
C ARG A 19 12.23 -24.69 -10.60
N GLU A 20 12.02 -24.39 -11.86
CA GLU A 20 12.95 -23.55 -12.60
C GLU A 20 13.30 -22.36 -11.70
N PRO A 21 14.57 -22.06 -11.46
CA PRO A 21 14.96 -20.91 -10.69
C PRO A 21 14.42 -19.69 -11.45
N ILE A 22 13.45 -18.99 -10.85
CA ILE A 22 13.26 -17.57 -11.17
C ILE A 22 14.67 -17.02 -11.10
N VAL A 23 15.20 -16.62 -12.25
CA VAL A 23 16.55 -16.10 -12.45
C VAL A 23 16.96 -15.36 -11.20
N ASP A 24 17.93 -15.92 -10.49
CA ASP A 24 18.51 -15.30 -9.31
C ASP A 24 19.11 -13.97 -9.74
N ALA A 25 18.36 -12.91 -9.53
CA ALA A 25 18.84 -11.54 -9.66
C ALA A 25 19.87 -11.19 -8.56
N THR A 26 20.56 -12.21 -8.01
CA THR A 26 21.57 -12.03 -6.96
C THR A 26 22.96 -11.70 -7.49
N HIS A 27 23.17 -11.77 -8.81
CA HIS A 27 24.38 -11.31 -9.46
C HIS A 27 24.12 -10.61 -10.82
N GLY A 28 22.92 -10.08 -11.02
CA GLY A 28 22.73 -9.10 -12.07
C GLY A 28 23.48 -7.83 -11.67
N ASP A 29 24.53 -7.53 -12.37
CA ASP A 29 25.22 -6.24 -12.30
C ASP A 29 24.16 -5.13 -12.20
N SER A 30 24.24 -4.33 -11.15
CA SER A 30 23.40 -3.18 -10.89
C SER A 30 23.67 -2.06 -11.90
N LEU A 31 23.62 -2.38 -13.18
CA LEU A 31 23.74 -1.47 -14.29
C LEU A 31 22.35 -0.89 -14.57
N ASN A 32 22.16 0.38 -14.27
CA ASN A 32 21.07 1.14 -14.87
C ASN A 32 21.34 1.30 -16.37
N ALA A 33 20.30 1.59 -17.16
CA ALA A 33 20.36 1.80 -18.60
C ALA A 33 21.39 2.86 -19.09
N GLY A 34 22.20 3.43 -18.22
CA GLY A 34 23.32 4.35 -18.48
C GLY A 34 24.69 3.88 -17.99
N GLY A 35 24.86 2.60 -17.58
CA GLY A 35 26.18 2.07 -17.21
C GLY A 35 26.78 2.54 -15.87
N ASN A 36 26.04 3.27 -15.04
CA ASN A 36 26.50 3.73 -13.74
C ASN A 36 26.22 2.66 -12.67
N VAL A 37 27.28 2.15 -12.04
CA VAL A 37 27.22 1.22 -10.90
C VAL A 37 26.77 2.00 -9.66
N ARG A 38 25.70 1.55 -8.98
CA ARG A 38 25.27 2.14 -7.70
C ARG A 38 26.37 1.99 -6.65
N PRO A 39 26.54 3.00 -5.77
CA PRO A 39 27.56 2.94 -4.72
C PRO A 39 27.29 1.79 -3.74
N GLN A 40 28.38 1.16 -3.27
CA GLN A 40 28.29 0.13 -2.25
C GLN A 40 27.70 0.67 -0.94
N ASN A 41 26.97 -0.16 -0.18
CA ASN A 41 26.34 0.28 1.05
C ASN A 41 27.36 0.63 2.12
N SER A 42 27.45 1.92 2.46
CA SER A 42 28.41 2.42 3.44
C SER A 42 28.21 1.86 4.86
N PHE A 43 27.00 1.36 5.20
CA PHE A 43 26.76 0.74 6.50
C PHE A 43 27.45 -0.64 6.62
N GLU A 44 27.50 -1.43 5.56
CA GLU A 44 28.16 -2.75 5.58
C GLU A 44 29.67 -2.62 5.77
N THR A 45 30.27 -1.70 5.06
CA THR A 45 31.73 -1.48 5.07
C THR A 45 32.23 -0.63 6.25
N ALA A 46 31.32 0.00 7.01
CA ALA A 46 31.67 0.88 8.11
C ALA A 46 32.31 0.14 9.29
N SER A 47 33.38 0.73 9.84
CA SER A 47 34.02 0.27 11.07
C SER A 47 33.08 0.37 12.28
N PHE A 48 33.40 -0.34 13.37
CA PHE A 48 32.61 -0.29 14.62
C PHE A 48 32.42 1.16 15.13
N PHE A 49 33.48 1.96 15.15
CA PHE A 49 33.38 3.36 15.58
C PHE A 49 32.53 4.21 14.64
N SER A 50 32.60 3.99 13.34
CA SER A 50 31.74 4.67 12.36
C SER A 50 30.26 4.32 12.56
N LYS A 51 29.94 3.07 12.92
CA LYS A 51 28.56 2.66 13.26
C LYS A 51 28.13 3.25 14.59
N LEU A 52 29.01 3.25 15.61
CA LEU A 52 28.69 3.76 16.95
C LEU A 52 28.37 5.26 16.93
N PHE A 53 29.15 6.05 16.18
CA PHE A 53 28.99 7.50 16.09
C PHE A 53 28.15 7.98 14.90
N PHE A 54 27.50 7.11 14.16
CA PHE A 54 26.69 7.42 12.99
C PHE A 54 27.47 8.21 11.90
N MET A 55 28.74 7.89 11.70
CA MET A 55 29.56 8.56 10.68
C MET A 55 29.38 7.97 9.27
N TRP A 56 28.82 6.77 9.16
CA TRP A 56 28.65 6.06 7.90
C TRP A 56 27.76 6.79 6.86
N PRO A 57 26.71 7.58 7.21
CA PRO A 57 25.91 8.31 6.23
C PRO A 57 26.50 9.67 5.85
N HIS A 58 27.68 10.06 6.41
CA HIS A 58 28.24 11.40 6.26
C HIS A 58 28.47 11.80 4.80
N GLN A 59 28.98 10.88 3.97
CA GLN A 59 29.24 11.14 2.56
C GLN A 59 27.94 11.44 1.81
N LEU A 60 26.90 10.61 1.98
CA LEU A 60 25.59 10.80 1.37
C LEU A 60 24.94 12.13 1.82
N MET A 61 25.05 12.45 3.11
CA MET A 61 24.54 13.72 3.65
C MET A 61 25.28 14.92 3.06
N LYS A 62 26.61 14.84 2.90
CA LYS A 62 27.43 15.88 2.29
C LYS A 62 27.05 16.13 0.83
N GLU A 63 26.83 15.07 0.05
CA GLU A 63 26.35 15.17 -1.32
C GLU A 63 24.95 15.78 -1.39
N GLY A 64 24.03 15.37 -0.50
CA GLY A 64 22.69 15.93 -0.40
C GLY A 64 22.65 17.41 0.04
N MET A 65 23.69 17.92 0.70
CA MET A 65 23.84 19.36 0.97
C MET A 65 24.26 20.16 -0.27
N LEU A 66 25.01 19.55 -1.19
CA LEU A 66 25.52 20.19 -2.39
C LEU A 66 24.55 20.16 -3.56
N ARG A 67 23.82 19.03 -3.71
CA ARG A 67 22.83 18.81 -4.77
C ARG A 67 21.67 17.93 -4.28
N THR A 68 20.58 17.95 -4.99
CA THR A 68 19.49 16.99 -4.76
C THR A 68 19.95 15.58 -5.07
N LEU A 69 19.70 14.66 -4.12
CA LEU A 69 19.96 13.25 -4.32
C LEU A 69 18.92 12.66 -5.29
N THR A 70 19.43 11.92 -6.25
CA THR A 70 18.63 11.12 -7.20
C THR A 70 18.61 9.65 -6.77
N GLU A 71 17.80 8.85 -7.41
CA GLU A 71 17.72 7.40 -7.14
C GLU A 71 19.07 6.68 -7.39
N ILE A 72 19.89 7.21 -8.30
CA ILE A 72 21.21 6.66 -8.64
C ILE A 72 22.23 6.86 -7.50
N ASP A 73 22.05 7.92 -6.71
CA ASP A 73 22.95 8.24 -5.59
C ASP A 73 22.72 7.34 -4.37
N LEU A 74 21.58 6.64 -4.33
CA LEU A 74 21.26 5.73 -3.23
C LEU A 74 22.10 4.46 -3.34
N PRO A 75 22.70 4.00 -2.21
CA PRO A 75 23.49 2.78 -2.19
C PRO A 75 22.63 1.53 -2.48
N ASN A 76 23.30 0.47 -2.90
CA ASN A 76 22.64 -0.83 -3.08
C ASN A 76 21.97 -1.28 -1.79
N VAL A 77 20.80 -1.94 -1.94
CA VAL A 77 20.05 -2.48 -0.81
C VAL A 77 20.82 -3.64 -0.20
N MET A 78 20.92 -3.67 1.13
CA MET A 78 21.54 -4.80 1.84
C MET A 78 20.71 -6.08 1.63
N GLU A 79 21.36 -7.22 1.55
CA GLU A 79 20.70 -8.52 1.39
C GLU A 79 19.65 -8.78 2.50
N THR A 80 19.95 -8.35 3.73
CA THR A 80 19.03 -8.45 4.88
C THR A 80 17.78 -7.56 4.74
N GLU A 81 17.78 -6.58 3.84
CA GLU A 81 16.69 -5.65 3.58
C GLU A 81 16.02 -5.89 2.22
N ALA A 82 16.54 -6.85 1.44
CA ALA A 82 15.96 -7.23 0.17
C ALA A 82 14.54 -7.78 0.33
N SER A 83 13.65 -7.44 -0.61
CA SER A 83 12.24 -7.83 -0.54
C SER A 83 12.04 -9.34 -0.59
N VAL A 84 12.83 -10.05 -1.39
CA VAL A 84 12.77 -11.53 -1.52
C VAL A 84 13.16 -12.20 -0.21
N THR A 85 14.25 -11.77 0.41
CA THR A 85 14.73 -12.31 1.70
C THR A 85 13.69 -12.10 2.80
N ASN A 86 13.14 -10.88 2.91
CA ASN A 86 12.15 -10.57 3.92
C ASN A 86 10.81 -11.26 3.65
N ARG A 87 10.40 -11.43 2.38
CA ARG A 87 9.22 -12.22 2.01
C ARG A 87 9.35 -13.65 2.45
N ASN A 88 10.45 -14.32 2.06
CA ASN A 88 10.67 -15.72 2.40
C ASN A 88 10.70 -15.93 3.91
N TYR A 89 11.31 -14.99 4.64
CA TYR A 89 11.32 -14.99 6.10
C TYR A 89 9.92 -14.83 6.71
N PHE A 90 9.12 -13.89 6.21
CA PHE A 90 7.76 -13.63 6.70
C PHE A 90 6.81 -14.79 6.38
N GLU A 91 6.87 -15.34 5.16
CA GLU A 91 6.08 -16.52 4.76
C GLU A 91 6.46 -17.74 5.61
N LYS A 92 7.76 -17.95 5.89
CA LYS A 92 8.22 -19.03 6.77
C LYS A 92 7.66 -18.89 8.18
N LEU A 93 7.68 -17.69 8.77
CA LEU A 93 7.10 -17.44 10.11
C LEU A 93 5.61 -17.81 10.15
N TRP A 94 4.87 -17.46 9.10
CA TRP A 94 3.46 -17.80 8.99
C TRP A 94 3.24 -19.32 8.84
N GLN A 95 4.00 -19.97 7.97
CA GLN A 95 3.91 -21.42 7.75
C GLN A 95 4.30 -22.22 9.01
N ASP A 96 5.35 -21.83 9.70
CA ASP A 96 5.77 -22.47 10.96
C ASP A 96 4.65 -22.39 12.02
N GLU A 97 3.94 -21.28 12.10
CA GLU A 97 2.82 -21.12 13.02
C GLU A 97 1.60 -21.98 12.60
N VAL A 98 1.30 -22.05 11.32
CA VAL A 98 0.23 -22.93 10.80
C VAL A 98 0.56 -24.40 11.11
N HIS A 99 1.78 -24.85 10.80
CA HIS A 99 2.22 -26.23 11.11
C HIS A 99 2.17 -26.53 12.61
N ARG A 100 2.63 -25.60 13.46
CA ARG A 100 2.55 -25.74 14.91
C ARG A 100 1.12 -25.98 15.39
N VAL A 101 0.17 -25.22 14.85
CA VAL A 101 -1.26 -25.37 15.22
C VAL A 101 -1.85 -26.66 14.67
N GLU A 102 -1.47 -27.09 13.47
CA GLU A 102 -1.88 -28.38 12.89
C GLU A 102 -1.37 -29.57 13.71
N GLU A 103 -0.12 -29.54 14.14
CA GLU A 103 0.43 -30.57 15.02
C GLU A 103 -0.29 -30.63 16.37
N LEU A 104 -0.56 -29.46 16.97
CA LEU A 104 -1.36 -29.39 18.19
C LEU A 104 -2.78 -29.93 17.99
N ARG A 105 -3.40 -29.69 16.84
CA ARG A 105 -4.73 -30.25 16.49
C ARG A 105 -4.71 -31.76 16.34
N LYS A 106 -3.66 -32.31 15.72
CA LYS A 106 -3.49 -33.78 15.56
C LYS A 106 -3.33 -34.49 16.92
N ASN A 107 -2.71 -33.82 17.90
CA ASN A 107 -2.44 -34.37 19.24
C ASN A 107 -3.60 -34.19 20.23
N LEU A 108 -4.68 -33.47 19.87
CA LEU A 108 -5.84 -33.24 20.72
C LEU A 108 -6.95 -34.29 20.44
N PRO A 109 -7.64 -34.80 21.48
CA PRO A 109 -8.75 -35.72 21.28
C PRO A 109 -9.89 -35.04 20.48
N PRO A 110 -10.61 -35.79 19.58
CA PRO A 110 -11.57 -35.22 18.62
C PRO A 110 -12.76 -34.47 19.25
N ASN A 111 -13.08 -34.72 20.54
CA ASN A 111 -14.17 -34.06 21.26
C ASN A 111 -13.73 -32.86 22.12
N SER A 112 -12.49 -32.41 22.03
CA SER A 112 -12.00 -31.29 22.82
C SER A 112 -12.57 -29.94 22.36
N LYS A 113 -13.19 -29.19 23.27
CA LYS A 113 -13.62 -27.79 23.00
C LYS A 113 -12.48 -26.91 22.52
N LYS A 114 -11.22 -27.26 22.88
CA LYS A 114 -10.01 -26.52 22.45
C LYS A 114 -9.76 -26.68 20.94
N LEU A 115 -10.24 -27.73 20.30
CA LEU A 115 -10.08 -27.95 18.85
C LEU A 115 -10.75 -26.84 18.02
N LYS A 116 -11.93 -26.36 18.47
CA LYS A 116 -12.68 -25.29 17.80
C LYS A 116 -12.07 -23.89 18.00
N THR A 117 -11.31 -23.68 19.08
CA THR A 117 -10.72 -22.37 19.41
C THR A 117 -9.27 -22.21 18.93
N LEU A 118 -8.60 -23.29 18.60
CA LEU A 118 -7.20 -23.28 18.19
C LEU A 118 -7.08 -22.83 16.73
N ARG A 119 -6.67 -21.56 16.53
CA ARG A 119 -6.39 -20.98 15.19
C ARG A 119 -4.95 -20.49 15.13
N PRO A 120 -4.30 -20.55 13.97
CA PRO A 120 -2.99 -19.93 13.79
C PRO A 120 -3.08 -18.44 14.13
N SER A 121 -2.02 -17.88 14.71
CA SER A 121 -2.00 -16.47 15.12
C SER A 121 -0.74 -15.77 14.62
N LEU A 122 -0.89 -14.97 13.59
CA LEU A 122 0.19 -14.15 13.05
C LEU A 122 0.73 -13.16 14.09
N HIS A 123 -0.12 -12.69 15.00
CA HIS A 123 0.30 -11.80 16.10
C HIS A 123 1.38 -12.43 16.98
N TRP A 124 1.17 -13.70 17.41
CA TRP A 124 2.11 -14.42 18.24
C TRP A 124 3.40 -14.75 17.51
N ALA A 125 3.30 -15.14 16.25
CA ALA A 125 4.49 -15.43 15.43
C ALA A 125 5.38 -14.18 15.30
N LEU A 126 4.81 -13.04 14.93
CA LEU A 126 5.54 -11.77 14.79
C LEU A 126 6.06 -11.23 16.13
N ALA A 127 5.28 -11.30 17.21
CA ALA A 127 5.73 -10.84 18.51
C ALA A 127 6.90 -11.67 19.02
N LYS A 128 6.79 -12.99 18.94
CA LYS A 128 7.87 -13.91 19.33
C LYS A 128 9.15 -13.65 18.53
N ASP A 129 9.04 -13.47 17.23
CA ASP A 129 10.16 -13.16 16.36
C ASP A 129 10.77 -11.79 16.71
N PHE A 130 9.96 -10.77 16.90
CA PHE A 130 10.43 -9.43 17.27
C PHE A 130 11.29 -9.48 18.53
N PHE A 131 10.79 -10.05 19.64
CA PHE A 131 11.54 -10.12 20.88
C PHE A 131 12.78 -11.03 20.79
N LYS A 132 12.73 -12.09 20.00
CA LYS A 132 13.89 -12.98 19.77
C LYS A 132 15.00 -12.26 18.97
N THR A 133 14.64 -11.55 17.92
CA THR A 133 15.62 -10.89 17.03
C THR A 133 16.13 -9.57 17.59
N THR A 134 15.36 -8.92 18.45
CA THR A 134 15.70 -7.63 19.05
C THR A 134 16.10 -7.75 20.54
N TRP A 135 16.52 -8.94 20.99
CA TRP A 135 16.88 -9.19 22.39
C TRP A 135 17.96 -8.22 22.92
N VAL A 136 18.87 -7.77 22.03
CA VAL A 136 19.95 -6.80 22.34
C VAL A 136 19.41 -5.46 22.83
N ILE A 137 18.16 -5.10 22.49
CA ILE A 137 17.51 -3.88 22.95
C ILE A 137 17.25 -3.94 24.45
N GLN A 138 17.00 -5.12 25.02
CA GLN A 138 16.61 -5.23 26.43
C GLN A 138 17.71 -4.74 27.41
N PRO A 139 18.98 -5.16 27.29
CA PRO A 139 20.06 -4.60 28.13
C PRO A 139 20.33 -3.12 27.84
N LEU A 140 20.13 -2.63 26.61
CA LEU A 140 20.27 -1.21 26.29
C LEU A 140 19.19 -0.38 27.01
N MET A 141 17.92 -0.82 26.96
CA MET A 141 16.82 -0.16 27.66
C MET A 141 17.00 -0.18 29.18
N PHE A 142 17.55 -1.26 29.74
CA PHE A 142 17.92 -1.32 31.15
C PHE A 142 18.99 -0.29 31.51
N ALA A 143 20.03 -0.17 30.67
CA ALA A 143 21.10 0.83 30.84
C ALA A 143 20.55 2.26 30.79
N ASN A 144 19.63 2.54 29.85
CA ASN A 144 18.95 3.83 29.73
C ASN A 144 18.13 4.17 31.00
N CYS A 145 17.30 3.23 31.44
CA CYS A 145 16.48 3.40 32.65
C CYS A 145 17.36 3.70 33.86
N THR A 146 18.44 2.92 34.06
CA THR A 146 19.39 3.10 35.14
C THR A 146 20.12 4.43 35.04
N ALA A 147 20.63 4.78 33.84
CA ALA A 147 21.35 6.04 33.61
C ALA A 147 20.46 7.27 33.91
N ARG A 148 19.21 7.26 33.49
CA ARG A 148 18.26 8.36 33.79
C ARG A 148 17.98 8.53 35.27
N ILE A 149 17.80 7.42 35.99
CA ILE A 149 17.60 7.45 37.48
C ILE A 149 18.88 7.99 38.15
N VAL A 150 20.06 7.46 37.80
CA VAL A 150 21.34 7.91 38.35
C VAL A 150 21.57 9.38 38.00
N MET A 151 21.22 9.83 36.81
CA MET A 151 21.32 11.24 36.42
C MET A 151 20.48 12.16 37.35
N SER A 152 19.26 11.74 37.71
CA SER A 152 18.40 12.51 38.64
C SER A 152 19.00 12.59 40.04
N LEU A 153 19.60 11.51 40.55
CA LEU A 153 20.28 11.49 41.84
C LEU A 153 21.55 12.33 41.82
N ALA A 154 22.36 12.18 40.74
CA ALA A 154 23.60 12.95 40.53
C ALA A 154 23.34 14.46 40.47
N LEU A 155 22.23 14.88 39.83
CA LEU A 155 21.81 16.28 39.79
C LEU A 155 21.59 16.83 41.24
N GLY A 156 20.93 16.07 42.11
CA GLY A 156 20.73 16.45 43.46
C GLY A 156 22.04 16.60 44.25
N TYR A 157 22.96 15.65 44.10
CA TYR A 157 24.28 15.70 44.73
C TYR A 157 25.15 16.82 44.18
N LEU A 158 25.06 17.13 42.92
CA LEU A 158 25.74 18.27 42.30
C LEU A 158 25.28 19.60 42.94
N ILE A 159 23.97 19.78 43.08
CA ILE A 159 23.39 20.97 43.74
C ILE A 159 23.88 21.09 45.17
N GLU A 160 23.84 20.00 45.93
CA GLU A 160 24.33 19.94 47.30
C GLU A 160 25.83 20.31 47.43
N SER A 161 26.64 19.88 46.45
CA SER A 161 28.05 20.19 46.43
C SER A 161 28.32 21.67 46.17
N PHE A 162 27.45 22.37 45.41
CA PHE A 162 27.53 23.83 45.25
C PHE A 162 27.17 24.56 46.55
N GLU A 163 26.14 24.10 47.26
CA GLU A 163 25.76 24.70 48.57
C GLU A 163 26.88 24.56 49.57
N LYS A 164 27.55 23.38 49.61
CA LYS A 164 28.64 23.09 50.56
C LYS A 164 30.01 23.56 50.08
N MET A 165 30.14 24.17 48.91
CA MET A 165 31.43 24.56 48.31
C MET A 165 32.43 23.39 48.25
N SER A 166 31.96 22.15 48.05
CA SER A 166 32.79 20.94 47.97
C SER A 166 33.35 20.67 46.56
N ASN A 167 34.56 20.16 46.49
CA ASN A 167 35.13 19.72 45.19
C ASN A 167 34.46 18.51 44.60
N ASP A 168 33.57 17.80 45.32
CA ASP A 168 32.84 16.65 44.85
C ASP A 168 31.89 16.97 43.67
N GLY A 169 31.60 18.29 43.48
CA GLY A 169 30.81 18.78 42.36
C GLY A 169 31.35 18.36 40.99
N TYR A 170 32.67 18.31 40.84
CA TYR A 170 33.32 17.89 39.58
C TYR A 170 33.03 16.41 39.30
N ILE A 171 32.99 15.55 40.33
CA ILE A 171 32.67 14.14 40.22
C ILE A 171 31.21 13.95 39.75
N TRP A 172 30.26 14.65 40.43
CA TRP A 172 28.86 14.54 40.05
C TRP A 172 28.54 15.13 38.66
N ALA A 173 29.22 16.22 38.29
CA ALA A 173 29.15 16.74 36.92
C ALA A 173 29.67 15.72 35.88
N GLY A 174 30.79 15.02 36.19
CA GLY A 174 31.30 13.93 35.34
C GLY A 174 30.31 12.78 35.20
N VAL A 175 29.65 12.36 36.30
CA VAL A 175 28.60 11.33 36.31
C VAL A 175 27.40 11.77 35.45
N LEU A 176 26.96 13.02 35.55
CA LEU A 176 25.88 13.57 34.72
C LEU A 176 26.22 13.52 33.24
N ILE A 177 27.44 13.96 32.85
CA ILE A 177 27.88 13.91 31.45
C ILE A 177 27.92 12.46 30.95
N PHE A 178 28.49 11.55 31.75
CA PHE A 178 28.59 10.15 31.39
C PHE A 178 27.21 9.48 31.22
N CYS A 179 26.27 9.70 32.14
CA CYS A 179 24.91 9.22 32.03
C CYS A 179 24.17 9.79 30.80
N ASN A 180 24.35 11.10 30.50
CA ASN A 180 23.79 11.70 29.31
C ASN A 180 24.35 11.08 28.03
N LEU A 181 25.63 10.75 27.98
CA LEU A 181 26.22 10.05 26.83
C LEU A 181 25.63 8.65 26.66
N ILE A 182 25.42 7.90 27.73
CA ILE A 182 24.75 6.59 27.68
C ILE A 182 23.35 6.76 27.10
N VAL A 183 22.55 7.68 27.62
CA VAL A 183 21.17 7.94 27.14
C VAL A 183 21.17 8.35 25.68
N LEU A 184 22.12 9.20 25.26
CA LEU A 184 22.23 9.65 23.86
C LEU A 184 22.51 8.48 22.91
N PHE A 185 23.56 7.69 23.19
CA PHE A 185 23.93 6.56 22.34
C PHE A 185 22.85 5.49 22.32
N GLU A 186 22.32 5.14 23.50
CA GLU A 186 21.28 4.12 23.59
C GLU A 186 20.05 4.51 22.78
N HIS A 187 19.55 5.71 22.98
CA HIS A 187 18.34 6.19 22.31
C HIS A 187 18.44 6.04 20.79
N HIS A 188 19.55 6.52 20.20
CA HIS A 188 19.73 6.47 18.74
C HIS A 188 19.92 5.03 18.22
N HIS A 189 20.65 4.18 18.94
CA HIS A 189 20.84 2.78 18.54
C HIS A 189 19.58 1.94 18.69
N VAL A 190 18.84 2.09 19.77
CA VAL A 190 17.56 1.39 19.96
C VAL A 190 16.57 1.78 18.86
N PHE A 191 16.46 3.08 18.55
CA PHE A 191 15.61 3.56 17.46
C PHE A 191 16.04 3.00 16.10
N LEU A 192 17.33 2.97 15.79
CA LEU A 192 17.84 2.39 14.54
C LEU A 192 17.48 0.91 14.42
N ILE A 193 17.72 0.11 15.47
CA ILE A 193 17.47 -1.33 15.47
C ILE A 193 15.96 -1.61 15.33
N THR A 194 15.14 -0.94 16.11
CA THR A 194 13.68 -1.12 16.08
C THR A 194 13.06 -0.65 14.78
N TRP A 195 13.50 0.50 14.27
CA TRP A 195 13.03 1.03 12.97
C TRP A 195 13.36 0.07 11.83
N ARG A 196 14.61 -0.41 11.76
CA ARG A 196 15.02 -1.40 10.74
C ARG A 196 14.18 -2.67 10.83
N LYS A 197 13.96 -3.20 12.04
CA LYS A 197 13.13 -4.40 12.21
C LYS A 197 11.68 -4.16 11.79
N GLY A 198 11.09 -3.04 12.18
CA GLY A 198 9.75 -2.63 11.72
C GLY A 198 9.65 -2.52 10.20
N MET A 199 10.69 -1.94 9.56
CA MET A 199 10.78 -1.82 8.10
C MET A 199 10.93 -3.19 7.42
N GLN A 200 11.75 -4.10 7.97
CA GLN A 200 11.91 -5.47 7.44
C GLN A 200 10.57 -6.25 7.47
N ILE A 201 9.84 -6.17 8.58
CA ILE A 201 8.50 -6.78 8.70
C ILE A 201 7.53 -6.17 7.68
N ARG A 202 7.54 -4.85 7.50
CA ARG A 202 6.75 -4.14 6.50
C ARG A 202 7.06 -4.62 5.09
N ILE A 203 8.35 -4.67 4.70
CA ILE A 203 8.79 -5.14 3.37
C ILE A 203 8.34 -6.58 3.14
N GLY A 204 8.56 -7.47 4.13
CA GLY A 204 8.13 -8.86 4.06
C GLY A 204 6.63 -9.02 3.88
N ALA A 205 5.84 -8.27 4.67
CA ALA A 205 4.38 -8.29 4.57
C ALA A 205 3.88 -7.79 3.21
N VAL A 206 4.41 -6.67 2.69
CA VAL A 206 4.05 -6.13 1.37
C VAL A 206 4.36 -7.13 0.26
N ALA A 207 5.57 -7.69 0.27
CA ALA A 207 5.98 -8.66 -0.75
C ALA A 207 5.16 -9.96 -0.69
N SER A 208 4.80 -10.43 0.52
CA SER A 208 3.95 -11.61 0.71
C SER A 208 2.51 -11.35 0.29
N ILE A 209 1.94 -10.16 0.58
CA ILE A 209 0.62 -9.76 0.12
C ILE A 209 0.60 -9.72 -1.42
N PHE A 210 1.62 -9.11 -2.04
CA PHE A 210 1.73 -9.06 -3.50
C PHE A 210 1.81 -10.47 -4.10
N ALA A 211 2.69 -11.33 -3.59
CA ALA A 211 2.83 -12.71 -4.06
C ALA A 211 1.53 -13.50 -3.93
N LYS A 212 0.78 -13.29 -2.83
CA LYS A 212 -0.53 -13.93 -2.66
C LYS A 212 -1.59 -13.36 -3.59
N THR A 213 -1.58 -12.06 -3.85
CA THR A 213 -2.51 -11.43 -4.80
C THR A 213 -2.42 -12.05 -6.18
N LEU A 214 -1.21 -12.41 -6.63
CA LEU A 214 -1.00 -13.08 -7.91
C LEU A 214 -1.54 -14.53 -7.94
N ARG A 215 -1.77 -15.15 -6.78
CA ARG A 215 -2.31 -16.51 -6.65
C ARG A 215 -3.79 -16.56 -6.28
N LEU A 216 -4.39 -15.41 -5.99
CA LEU A 216 -5.82 -15.33 -5.71
C LEU A 216 -6.63 -15.40 -7.00
N ASN A 217 -7.84 -15.95 -6.90
CA ASN A 217 -8.79 -15.92 -8.00
C ASN A 217 -9.27 -14.48 -8.24
N SER A 218 -9.01 -13.94 -9.42
CA SER A 218 -9.38 -12.56 -9.77
C SER A 218 -10.81 -12.40 -10.29
N ILE A 219 -11.44 -13.50 -10.73
CA ILE A 219 -12.74 -13.50 -11.44
C ILE A 219 -13.88 -14.10 -10.57
N GLY A 220 -13.70 -14.22 -9.27
CA GLY A 220 -14.77 -14.67 -8.38
C GLY A 220 -15.70 -13.54 -7.98
N GLY A 221 -16.95 -13.53 -8.43
CA GLY A 221 -18.09 -12.66 -8.13
C GLY A 221 -18.02 -11.74 -6.91
N SER A 222 -19.05 -11.76 -6.05
CA SER A 222 -19.15 -10.91 -4.84
C SER A 222 -18.04 -11.14 -3.80
N ASP A 223 -17.32 -12.27 -3.88
CA ASP A 223 -16.26 -12.65 -2.93
C ASP A 223 -14.84 -12.29 -3.40
N ALA A 224 -14.69 -11.74 -4.61
CA ALA A 224 -13.38 -11.21 -5.04
C ALA A 224 -12.93 -10.11 -4.09
N VAL A 225 -11.71 -10.25 -3.55
CA VAL A 225 -11.15 -9.23 -2.66
C VAL A 225 -11.02 -7.92 -3.44
N PRO A 226 -11.77 -6.86 -3.08
CA PRO A 226 -11.72 -5.61 -3.83
C PRO A 226 -10.28 -5.08 -3.91
N SER A 227 -9.86 -4.63 -5.09
CA SER A 227 -8.51 -4.05 -5.28
C SER A 227 -8.21 -2.94 -4.27
N GLY A 228 -9.21 -2.13 -3.92
CA GLY A 228 -9.10 -1.11 -2.87
C GLY A 228 -8.80 -1.68 -1.48
N LYS A 229 -9.29 -2.89 -1.13
CA LYS A 229 -8.94 -3.56 0.13
C LYS A 229 -7.47 -3.98 0.13
N ILE A 230 -6.98 -4.54 -0.97
CA ILE A 230 -5.57 -4.94 -1.12
C ILE A 230 -4.67 -3.70 -1.06
N MET A 231 -5.00 -2.64 -1.79
CA MET A 231 -4.24 -1.39 -1.75
C MET A 231 -4.20 -0.79 -0.36
N ASN A 232 -5.29 -0.86 0.40
CA ASN A 232 -5.33 -0.38 1.78
C ASN A 232 -4.47 -1.23 2.73
N LEU A 233 -4.44 -2.56 2.54
CA LEU A 233 -3.53 -3.45 3.28
C LEU A 233 -2.07 -3.08 3.02
N VAL A 234 -1.69 -2.90 1.74
CA VAL A 234 -0.30 -2.64 1.31
C VAL A 234 0.17 -1.23 1.68
N SER A 235 -0.71 -0.22 1.68
CA SER A 235 -0.34 1.17 1.96
C SER A 235 -0.49 1.54 3.44
N ASN A 236 -1.66 1.31 4.03
CA ASN A 236 -1.98 1.85 5.36
C ASN A 236 -1.74 0.85 6.50
N ASP A 237 -2.13 -0.43 6.30
CA ASP A 237 -2.04 -1.41 7.38
C ASP A 237 -0.60 -1.79 7.69
N VAL A 238 0.24 -1.99 6.67
CA VAL A 238 1.65 -2.34 6.86
C VAL A 238 2.49 -1.20 7.43
N GLU A 239 2.08 0.07 7.26
CA GLU A 239 2.76 1.21 7.87
C GLU A 239 2.76 1.17 9.39
N ARG A 240 1.78 0.49 10.00
CA ARG A 240 1.66 0.38 11.45
C ARG A 240 2.77 -0.45 12.11
N PHE A 241 3.50 -1.26 11.33
CA PHE A 241 4.62 -2.04 11.87
C PHE A 241 5.78 -1.16 12.37
N ILE A 242 6.10 -0.05 11.69
CA ILE A 242 7.22 0.82 12.06
C ILE A 242 7.00 1.50 13.41
N PRO A 243 5.93 2.29 13.63
CA PRO A 243 5.70 2.93 14.93
C PRO A 243 5.51 1.92 16.06
N THR A 244 4.91 0.75 15.77
CA THR A 244 4.77 -0.31 16.78
C THR A 244 6.12 -0.87 17.18
N ALA A 245 7.01 -1.16 16.24
CA ALA A 245 8.35 -1.65 16.53
C ALA A 245 9.14 -0.66 17.40
N LEU A 246 8.95 0.66 17.20
CA LEU A 246 9.60 1.71 18.01
C LEU A 246 9.15 1.70 19.46
N PHE A 247 7.85 1.52 19.72
CA PHE A 247 7.29 1.77 21.05
C PHE A 247 6.86 0.51 21.82
N ILE A 248 6.83 -0.67 21.17
CA ILE A 248 6.35 -1.90 21.81
C ILE A 248 7.19 -2.31 23.05
N SER A 249 8.51 -2.07 23.02
CA SER A 249 9.40 -2.38 24.14
C SER A 249 9.08 -1.55 25.38
N TYR A 250 8.53 -0.34 25.20
CA TYR A 250 8.13 0.51 26.32
C TYR A 250 6.90 -0.01 27.07
N LEU A 251 6.11 -0.94 26.51
CA LEU A 251 5.04 -1.63 27.25
C LEU A 251 5.58 -2.42 28.46
N ILE A 252 6.84 -2.86 28.38
CA ILE A 252 7.51 -3.58 29.47
C ILE A 252 8.34 -2.60 30.30
N TRP A 253 9.16 -1.76 29.65
CA TRP A 253 10.14 -0.93 30.33
C TRP A 253 9.53 0.29 31.02
N ALA A 254 8.46 0.89 30.53
CA ALA A 254 7.83 2.04 31.20
C ALA A 254 7.21 1.69 32.55
N PRO A 255 6.45 0.58 32.71
CA PRO A 255 6.02 0.15 34.06
C PRO A 255 7.17 -0.24 34.97
N LEU A 256 8.22 -0.92 34.46
CA LEU A 256 9.38 -1.29 35.28
C LEU A 256 10.13 -0.05 35.78
N SER A 257 10.37 0.93 34.91
CA SER A 257 11.01 2.19 35.32
C SER A 257 10.15 2.97 36.31
N ALA A 258 8.81 2.97 36.15
CA ALA A 258 7.90 3.62 37.05
C ALA A 258 7.94 2.99 38.45
N ILE A 259 8.00 1.65 38.55
CA ILE A 259 8.15 0.93 39.84
C ILE A 259 9.49 1.27 40.50
N ALA A 260 10.60 1.27 39.71
CA ALA A 260 11.92 1.63 40.24
C ALA A 260 11.94 3.07 40.79
N ILE A 261 11.36 4.01 40.04
CA ILE A 261 11.25 5.42 40.46
C ILE A 261 10.36 5.56 41.72
N LEU A 262 9.26 4.79 41.82
CA LEU A 262 8.42 4.77 42.98
C LEU A 262 9.21 4.31 44.23
N ILE A 263 9.96 3.23 44.12
CA ILE A 263 10.78 2.70 45.25
C ILE A 263 11.81 3.74 45.70
N ILE A 264 12.53 4.36 44.75
CA ILE A 264 13.56 5.36 45.03
C ILE A 264 12.91 6.63 45.58
N GLY A 265 11.80 7.09 45.03
CA GLY A 265 11.06 8.26 45.52
C GLY A 265 10.52 8.06 46.91
N MET A 266 10.01 6.86 47.23
CA MET A 266 9.60 6.51 48.60
C MET A 266 10.77 6.43 49.60
N TYR A 267 11.95 6.00 49.14
CA TYR A 267 13.16 6.02 49.96
C TYR A 267 13.61 7.45 50.29
N LEU A 268 13.50 8.38 49.34
CA LEU A 268 13.97 9.78 49.48
C LEU A 268 13.01 10.67 50.27
N ILE A 269 11.70 10.57 50.06
CA ILE A 269 10.69 11.52 50.56
C ILE A 269 9.53 10.79 51.31
N GLY A 270 9.67 9.48 51.52
CA GLY A 270 8.67 8.66 52.18
C GLY A 270 7.32 8.55 51.42
N PRO A 271 6.23 8.27 52.15
CA PRO A 271 4.90 8.04 51.56
C PRO A 271 4.34 9.25 50.77
N ALA A 272 4.90 10.45 50.95
CA ALA A 272 4.49 11.64 50.20
C ALA A 272 4.67 11.45 48.68
N PHE A 273 5.71 10.71 48.23
CA PHE A 273 5.91 10.40 46.84
C PHE A 273 4.76 9.54 46.24
N ALA A 274 4.23 8.62 47.05
CA ALA A 274 3.10 7.78 46.64
C ALA A 274 1.83 8.60 46.37
N CYS A 275 1.62 9.75 47.00
CA CYS A 275 0.49 10.64 46.70
C CYS A 275 0.58 11.20 45.27
N GLY A 276 1.75 11.71 44.88
CA GLY A 276 1.96 12.21 43.50
C GLY A 276 1.94 11.09 42.46
N PHE A 277 2.52 9.94 42.79
CA PHE A 277 2.48 8.75 41.92
C PHE A 277 1.03 8.25 41.73
N GLY A 278 0.23 8.24 42.82
CA GLY A 278 -1.19 7.92 42.78
C GLY A 278 -1.98 8.89 41.89
N LEU A 279 -1.74 10.21 42.02
CA LEU A 279 -2.33 11.21 41.14
C LEU A 279 -2.03 10.91 39.66
N LEU A 280 -0.77 10.55 39.37
CA LEU A 280 -0.36 10.24 37.99
C LEU A 280 -1.07 9.00 37.46
N ILE A 281 -1.10 7.91 38.22
CA ILE A 281 -1.67 6.64 37.76
C ILE A 281 -3.20 6.64 37.76
N PHE A 282 -3.83 7.13 38.85
CA PHE A 282 -5.27 7.00 39.02
C PHE A 282 -6.08 8.16 38.44
N VAL A 283 -5.46 9.31 38.19
CA VAL A 283 -6.15 10.48 37.64
C VAL A 283 -5.64 10.82 36.25
N THR A 284 -4.35 11.13 36.09
CA THR A 284 -3.85 11.66 34.78
C THR A 284 -3.78 10.61 33.70
N THR A 285 -3.33 9.39 34.01
CA THR A 285 -3.23 8.32 33.02
C THR A 285 -4.62 7.89 32.49
N PRO A 286 -5.63 7.57 33.32
CA PRO A 286 -6.98 7.26 32.81
C PRO A 286 -7.62 8.42 32.09
N MET A 287 -7.39 9.67 32.49
CA MET A 287 -7.86 10.86 31.81
C MET A 287 -7.29 10.94 30.38
N GLN A 288 -5.98 10.69 30.19
CA GLN A 288 -5.34 10.68 28.88
C GLN A 288 -5.87 9.53 28.00
N PHE A 289 -6.07 8.34 28.54
CA PHE A 289 -6.69 7.24 27.81
C PHE A 289 -8.13 7.58 27.37
N TYR A 290 -8.90 8.22 28.25
CA TYR A 290 -10.26 8.67 27.90
C TYR A 290 -10.22 9.70 26.77
N LEU A 291 -9.36 10.72 26.84
CA LEU A 291 -9.18 11.74 25.82
C LEU A 291 -8.72 11.13 24.49
N SER A 292 -7.75 10.22 24.52
CA SER A 292 -7.25 9.52 23.34
C SER A 292 -8.35 8.68 22.67
N ARG A 293 -9.16 7.96 23.46
CA ARG A 293 -10.31 7.19 22.92
C ARG A 293 -11.36 8.10 22.27
N ARG A 294 -11.68 9.24 22.89
CA ARG A 294 -12.60 10.23 22.33
C ARG A 294 -12.05 10.85 21.04
N PHE A 295 -10.75 11.14 21.03
CA PHE A 295 -10.04 11.62 19.84
C PHE A 295 -10.12 10.61 18.69
N ALA A 296 -9.86 9.33 18.95
CA ALA A 296 -9.95 8.27 17.94
C ALA A 296 -11.36 8.17 17.32
N ILE A 297 -12.44 8.30 18.12
CA ILE A 297 -13.82 8.30 17.62
C ILE A 297 -14.08 9.53 16.72
N LEU A 298 -13.60 10.71 17.10
CA LEU A 298 -13.75 11.90 16.27
C LEU A 298 -12.93 11.80 14.99
N ARG A 299 -11.72 11.25 15.06
CA ARG A 299 -10.86 11.00 13.91
C ARG A 299 -11.51 10.07 12.88
N SER A 300 -12.16 8.99 13.34
CA SER A 300 -12.92 8.09 12.47
C SER A 300 -14.05 8.83 11.73
N ARG A 301 -14.77 9.74 12.41
CA ARG A 301 -15.80 10.57 11.77
C ARG A 301 -15.22 11.57 10.76
N VAL A 302 -14.06 12.17 11.09
CA VAL A 302 -13.34 13.03 10.13
C VAL A 302 -12.98 12.23 8.89
N ALA A 303 -12.42 11.02 9.04
CA ALA A 303 -12.04 10.17 7.92
C ALA A 303 -13.23 9.89 6.96
N THR A 304 -14.42 9.58 7.49
CA THR A 304 -15.60 9.34 6.65
C THR A 304 -15.99 10.59 5.83
N ILE A 305 -15.86 11.79 6.40
CA ILE A 305 -16.16 13.05 5.68
C ILE A 305 -15.05 13.32 4.65
N THR A 306 -13.79 13.08 5.01
CA THR A 306 -12.65 13.19 4.08
C THR A 306 -12.83 12.26 2.88
N ASP A 307 -13.24 11.00 3.10
CA ASP A 307 -13.51 10.04 2.03
C ASP A 307 -14.63 10.54 1.10
N THR A 308 -15.70 11.11 1.66
CA THR A 308 -16.79 11.73 0.85
C THR A 308 -16.26 12.89 0.01
N ARG A 309 -15.40 13.74 0.59
CA ARG A 309 -14.78 14.86 -0.14
C ARG A 309 -13.87 14.35 -1.25
N MET A 310 -13.03 13.36 -0.94
CA MET A 310 -12.11 12.78 -1.91
C MET A 310 -12.82 12.09 -3.06
N THR A 311 -13.92 11.40 -2.79
CA THR A 311 -14.77 10.80 -3.83
C THR A 311 -15.33 11.87 -4.76
N LEU A 312 -15.84 12.98 -4.22
CA LEU A 312 -16.35 14.09 -5.03
C LEU A 312 -15.25 14.75 -5.85
N VAL A 313 -14.07 15.00 -5.27
CA VAL A 313 -12.90 15.57 -5.98
C VAL A 313 -12.45 14.63 -7.09
N SER A 314 -12.37 13.32 -6.83
CA SER A 314 -12.01 12.31 -7.83
C SER A 314 -12.99 12.28 -9.00
N GLN A 315 -14.31 12.26 -8.71
CA GLN A 315 -15.35 12.33 -9.75
C GLN A 315 -15.25 13.62 -10.57
N THR A 316 -14.95 14.75 -9.93
CA THR A 316 -14.77 16.04 -10.58
C THR A 316 -13.57 16.06 -11.52
N ILE A 317 -12.44 15.48 -11.10
CA ILE A 317 -11.22 15.40 -11.92
C ILE A 317 -11.42 14.47 -13.11
N VAL A 318 -12.04 13.30 -12.89
CA VAL A 318 -12.35 12.36 -13.98
C VAL A 318 -13.34 12.96 -14.98
N GLY A 319 -14.34 13.65 -14.50
CA GLY A 319 -15.37 14.32 -15.31
C GLY A 319 -15.02 15.75 -15.73
N VAL A 320 -13.78 16.22 -15.59
CA VAL A 320 -13.40 17.64 -15.75
C VAL A 320 -13.75 18.22 -17.11
N ARG A 321 -13.67 17.44 -18.19
CA ARG A 321 -14.03 17.90 -19.54
C ARG A 321 -15.51 18.25 -19.63
N VAL A 322 -16.37 17.36 -19.12
CA VAL A 322 -17.83 17.59 -19.10
C VAL A 322 -18.17 18.77 -18.20
N MET A 323 -17.59 18.82 -17.00
CA MET A 323 -17.79 19.92 -16.04
C MET A 323 -17.44 21.28 -16.67
N LYS A 324 -16.28 21.38 -17.35
CA LYS A 324 -15.83 22.62 -18.00
C LYS A 324 -16.67 23.01 -19.20
N MET A 325 -17.03 22.04 -20.05
CA MET A 325 -17.93 22.30 -21.20
C MET A 325 -19.32 22.73 -20.76
N SER A 326 -19.79 22.28 -19.59
CA SER A 326 -21.10 22.64 -19.04
C SER A 326 -21.05 23.88 -18.14
N GLY A 327 -19.87 24.46 -17.84
CA GLY A 327 -19.73 25.65 -17.00
C GLY A 327 -20.12 25.44 -15.53
N TRP A 328 -19.93 24.20 -15.01
CA TRP A 328 -20.33 23.80 -13.66
C TRP A 328 -19.25 24.01 -12.58
N GLU A 329 -18.15 24.69 -12.89
CA GLU A 329 -17.01 24.86 -11.96
C GLU A 329 -17.43 25.45 -10.62
N LYS A 330 -18.25 26.51 -10.63
CA LYS A 330 -18.72 27.22 -9.41
C LYS A 330 -19.59 26.33 -8.52
N GLU A 331 -20.40 25.46 -9.12
CA GLU A 331 -21.28 24.58 -8.35
C GLU A 331 -20.47 23.47 -7.67
N PHE A 332 -19.49 22.88 -8.39
CA PHE A 332 -18.59 21.88 -7.80
C PHE A 332 -17.65 22.50 -6.75
N GLU A 333 -17.13 23.70 -6.98
CA GLU A 333 -16.37 24.48 -5.99
C GLU A 333 -17.17 24.64 -4.69
N LYS A 334 -18.44 25.07 -4.80
CA LYS A 334 -19.32 25.22 -3.64
C LYS A 334 -19.56 23.91 -2.91
N ARG A 335 -19.85 22.80 -3.62
CA ARG A 335 -20.07 21.49 -3.02
C ARG A 335 -18.84 20.98 -2.28
N ILE A 336 -17.64 21.10 -2.88
CA ILE A 336 -16.39 20.74 -2.25
C ILE A 336 -16.14 21.60 -1.00
N ALA A 337 -16.37 22.92 -1.08
CA ALA A 337 -16.21 23.84 0.03
C ALA A 337 -17.18 23.55 1.19
N ASP A 338 -18.43 23.16 0.89
CA ASP A 338 -19.43 22.82 1.92
C ASP A 338 -19.03 21.52 2.68
N ILE A 339 -18.57 20.48 1.96
CA ILE A 339 -18.05 19.27 2.61
C ILE A 339 -16.81 19.61 3.43
N ARG A 340 -15.87 20.42 2.89
CA ARG A 340 -14.68 20.88 3.61
C ARG A 340 -15.04 21.66 4.88
N LYS A 341 -16.06 22.45 4.86
CA LYS A 341 -16.55 23.19 6.04
C LYS A 341 -17.04 22.23 7.14
N MET A 342 -17.74 21.15 6.76
CA MET A 342 -18.17 20.11 7.72
C MET A 342 -16.96 19.34 8.28
N GLU A 343 -16.00 18.98 7.43
CA GLU A 343 -14.75 18.31 7.80
C GLU A 343 -13.97 19.16 8.81
N VAL A 344 -13.68 20.42 8.50
CA VAL A 344 -12.97 21.36 9.37
C VAL A 344 -13.67 21.53 10.72
N LYS A 345 -15.01 21.57 10.76
CA LYS A 345 -15.75 21.63 12.04
C LYS A 345 -15.50 20.41 12.94
N GLN A 346 -15.36 19.21 12.35
CA GLN A 346 -15.03 18.01 13.14
C GLN A 346 -13.54 17.97 13.53
N ILE A 347 -12.66 18.41 12.62
CA ILE A 347 -11.22 18.56 12.93
C ILE A 347 -11.02 19.52 14.10
N HIS A 348 -11.72 20.68 14.13
CA HIS A 348 -11.66 21.59 15.28
C HIS A 348 -12.01 20.92 16.62
N LYS A 349 -13.05 20.07 16.63
CA LYS A 349 -13.42 19.33 17.85
C LYS A 349 -12.33 18.32 18.25
N ALA A 350 -11.77 17.60 17.27
CA ALA A 350 -10.70 16.63 17.50
C ALA A 350 -9.44 17.33 18.02
N ASN A 351 -9.04 18.43 17.40
CA ASN A 351 -7.87 19.20 17.81
C ASN A 351 -8.06 19.92 19.14
N GLY A 352 -9.29 20.27 19.53
CA GLY A 352 -9.58 20.72 20.90
C GLY A 352 -9.24 19.67 21.96
N LEU A 353 -9.55 18.37 21.71
CA LEU A 353 -9.15 17.29 22.61
C LEU A 353 -7.63 17.05 22.56
N LYS A 354 -7.00 17.16 21.38
CA LYS A 354 -5.54 17.05 21.23
C LYS A 354 -4.85 18.16 22.03
N ALA A 355 -5.33 19.41 21.92
CA ALA A 355 -4.80 20.54 22.67
C ALA A 355 -4.90 20.35 24.20
N LEU A 356 -6.04 19.83 24.67
CA LEU A 356 -6.21 19.50 26.09
C LEU A 356 -5.23 18.41 26.54
N ASN A 357 -5.06 17.36 25.74
CA ASN A 357 -4.11 16.29 26.02
C ASN A 357 -2.65 16.78 26.06
N GLU A 358 -2.26 17.66 25.13
CA GLU A 358 -0.93 18.28 25.13
C GLU A 358 -0.72 19.22 26.33
N ALA A 359 -1.72 20.04 26.66
CA ALA A 359 -1.64 20.93 27.81
C ALA A 359 -1.48 20.13 29.12
N LEU A 360 -2.22 19.03 29.25
CA LEU A 360 -2.05 18.11 30.40
C LEU A 360 -0.65 17.51 30.42
N PHE A 361 -0.14 17.04 29.25
CA PHE A 361 1.21 16.48 29.19
C PHE A 361 2.25 17.47 29.71
N PHE A 362 2.27 18.71 29.21
CA PHE A 362 3.27 19.71 29.65
C PHE A 362 3.10 20.14 31.12
N SER A 363 1.91 20.00 31.68
CA SER A 363 1.60 20.49 33.04
C SER A 363 1.68 19.41 34.11
N VAL A 364 1.62 18.12 33.75
CA VAL A 364 1.55 17.00 34.71
C VAL A 364 2.75 16.96 35.63
N ASN A 365 3.98 17.18 35.16
CA ASN A 365 5.17 17.15 36.00
C ASN A 365 5.09 18.20 37.12
N ILE A 366 4.69 19.42 36.77
CA ILE A 366 4.54 20.51 37.76
C ILE A 366 3.44 20.17 38.75
N LEU A 367 2.29 19.66 38.27
CA LEU A 367 1.17 19.29 39.13
C LEU A 367 1.54 18.17 40.12
N VAL A 368 2.17 17.11 39.63
CA VAL A 368 2.61 15.96 40.44
C VAL A 368 3.66 16.42 41.45
N SER A 369 4.65 17.23 41.04
CA SER A 369 5.67 17.72 41.95
C SER A 369 5.09 18.62 43.05
N ILE A 370 4.18 19.53 42.73
CA ILE A 370 3.50 20.38 43.72
C ILE A 370 2.73 19.50 44.74
N VAL A 371 1.99 18.48 44.28
CA VAL A 371 1.25 17.58 45.17
C VAL A 371 2.20 16.80 46.09
N VAL A 372 3.31 16.27 45.57
CA VAL A 372 4.32 15.56 46.37
C VAL A 372 4.89 16.48 47.43
N PHE A 373 5.28 17.71 47.10
CA PHE A 373 5.89 18.64 48.05
C PHE A 373 4.88 19.15 49.07
N LEU A 374 3.64 19.42 48.68
CA LEU A 374 2.59 19.78 49.62
C LEU A 374 2.28 18.64 50.61
N CYS A 375 2.16 17.41 50.14
CA CYS A 375 1.97 16.25 50.98
C CYS A 375 3.14 16.10 51.96
N TYR A 376 4.39 16.27 51.52
CA TYR A 376 5.57 16.13 52.34
C TYR A 376 5.63 17.16 53.46
N VAL A 377 5.36 18.43 53.15
CA VAL A 377 5.42 19.53 54.16
C VAL A 377 4.25 19.49 55.13
N PHE A 378 3.01 19.19 54.67
CA PHE A 378 1.81 19.31 55.51
C PHE A 378 1.35 18.03 56.18
N PHE A 379 1.52 16.87 55.50
CA PHE A 379 1.04 15.59 56.09
C PHE A 379 2.15 14.81 56.76
N PHE A 380 3.41 15.04 56.38
CA PHE A 380 4.55 14.30 56.94
C PHE A 380 5.54 15.22 57.68
N ASP A 381 5.22 16.50 57.85
CA ASP A 381 6.06 17.48 58.58
C ASP A 381 7.52 17.52 58.13
N GLY A 382 7.76 17.19 56.83
CA GLY A 382 9.09 17.16 56.22
C GLY A 382 9.59 18.55 55.85
N ILE A 383 10.93 18.73 55.89
CA ILE A 383 11.60 19.97 55.51
C ILE A 383 12.14 19.78 54.07
N LEU A 384 11.76 20.67 53.17
CA LEU A 384 12.28 20.67 51.80
C LEU A 384 13.70 21.23 51.76
N ASN A 385 14.60 20.49 51.12
CA ASN A 385 15.96 20.93 50.77
C ASN A 385 16.08 21.04 49.27
N THR A 386 16.92 21.96 48.78
CA THR A 386 17.14 22.20 47.37
C THR A 386 17.54 20.93 46.62
N ARG A 387 18.46 20.12 47.17
CA ARG A 387 18.84 18.81 46.67
C ARG A 387 17.63 17.90 46.44
N LEU A 388 16.78 17.75 47.46
CA LEU A 388 15.64 16.85 47.43
C LEU A 388 14.60 17.30 46.39
N VAL A 389 14.31 18.61 46.33
CA VAL A 389 13.35 19.21 45.42
C VAL A 389 13.74 18.94 43.98
N PHE A 390 14.99 19.23 43.56
CA PHE A 390 15.41 19.05 42.19
C PHE A 390 15.58 17.57 41.80
N THR A 391 15.99 16.72 42.76
CA THR A 391 16.01 15.26 42.52
C THR A 391 14.60 14.73 42.24
N ILE A 392 13.64 15.05 43.09
CA ILE A 392 12.23 14.61 42.97
C ILE A 392 11.62 15.20 41.70
N PHE A 393 11.85 16.47 41.39
CA PHE A 393 11.39 17.10 40.15
C PHE A 393 11.93 16.41 38.89
N SER A 394 13.21 15.99 38.90
CA SER A 394 13.82 15.23 37.84
C SER A 394 13.24 13.82 37.69
N LEU A 395 13.04 13.11 38.84
CA LEU A 395 12.41 11.77 38.84
C LEU A 395 10.95 11.81 38.35
N THR A 396 10.17 12.82 38.75
CA THR A 396 8.79 12.98 38.30
C THR A 396 8.73 13.34 36.81
N ASN A 397 9.72 14.04 36.24
CA ASN A 397 9.83 14.33 34.84
C ASN A 397 10.06 13.06 34.01
N ILE A 398 10.95 12.15 34.50
CA ILE A 398 11.15 10.85 33.83
C ILE A 398 9.86 10.03 33.90
N LEU A 399 9.23 9.96 35.07
CA LEU A 399 7.98 9.23 35.27
C LEU A 399 6.86 9.72 34.36
N GLN A 400 6.73 11.04 34.21
CA GLN A 400 5.82 11.65 33.24
C GLN A 400 6.10 11.15 31.82
N LEU A 401 7.34 11.26 31.36
CA LEU A 401 7.72 10.89 29.98
C LEU A 401 7.43 9.41 29.70
N GLU A 402 7.80 8.52 30.64
CA GLU A 402 7.63 7.08 30.48
C GLU A 402 6.14 6.66 30.47
N LEU A 403 5.35 7.14 31.41
CA LEU A 403 3.94 6.72 31.55
C LEU A 403 3.00 7.46 30.60
N THR A 404 3.19 8.78 30.40
CA THR A 404 2.23 9.56 29.61
C THR A 404 2.53 9.61 28.13
N LYS A 405 3.80 9.46 27.74
CA LYS A 405 4.20 9.46 26.33
C LYS A 405 4.53 8.05 25.83
N HIS A 406 5.60 7.43 26.35
CA HIS A 406 6.12 6.18 25.80
C HIS A 406 5.12 5.03 25.95
N LEU A 407 4.55 4.83 27.13
CA LEU A 407 3.53 3.80 27.38
C LEU A 407 2.27 4.05 26.54
N SER A 408 1.79 5.29 26.51
CA SER A 408 0.58 5.65 25.75
C SER A 408 0.76 5.42 24.24
N PHE A 409 1.90 5.82 23.66
CA PHE A 409 2.22 5.54 22.27
C PHE A 409 2.38 4.03 22.00
N GLY A 410 3.01 3.28 22.92
CA GLY A 410 3.14 1.84 22.84
C GLY A 410 1.78 1.12 22.81
N VAL A 411 0.85 1.50 23.70
CA VAL A 411 -0.51 0.94 23.73
C VAL A 411 -1.29 1.31 22.47
N MET A 412 -1.22 2.57 22.03
CA MET A 412 -1.96 3.04 20.87
C MET A 412 -1.47 2.38 19.59
N SER A 413 -0.15 2.43 19.30
CA SER A 413 0.44 1.83 18.10
C SER A 413 0.30 0.30 18.10
N GLY A 414 0.43 -0.33 19.27
CA GLY A 414 0.20 -1.77 19.43
C GLY A 414 -1.24 -2.18 19.11
N ALA A 415 -2.23 -1.40 19.57
CA ALA A 415 -3.64 -1.65 19.29
C ALA A 415 -3.97 -1.48 17.79
N GLU A 416 -3.44 -0.43 17.15
CA GLU A 416 -3.60 -0.23 15.70
C GLU A 416 -2.96 -1.36 14.90
N CYS A 417 -1.73 -1.73 15.24
CA CYS A 417 -1.02 -2.84 14.60
C CYS A 417 -1.74 -4.17 14.79
N TRP A 418 -2.33 -4.41 15.97
CA TRP A 418 -3.13 -5.61 16.24
C TRP A 418 -4.28 -5.75 15.23
N VAL A 419 -5.01 -4.67 14.97
CA VAL A 419 -6.11 -4.67 13.98
C VAL A 419 -5.55 -4.91 12.58
N SER A 420 -4.45 -4.26 12.20
CA SER A 420 -3.81 -4.41 10.89
C SER A 420 -3.31 -5.85 10.67
N ILE A 421 -2.64 -6.46 11.66
CA ILE A 421 -2.18 -7.86 11.58
C ILE A 421 -3.38 -8.81 11.41
N ARG A 422 -4.49 -8.58 12.12
CA ARG A 422 -5.70 -9.38 11.97
C ARG A 422 -6.27 -9.32 10.55
N ARG A 423 -6.28 -8.13 9.94
CA ARG A 423 -6.74 -7.94 8.54
C ARG A 423 -5.80 -8.62 7.54
N ILE A 424 -4.49 -8.51 7.76
CA ILE A 424 -3.47 -9.19 6.95
C ILE A 424 -3.60 -10.71 7.11
N GLN A 425 -3.80 -11.21 8.32
CA GLN A 425 -4.03 -12.64 8.58
C GLN A 425 -5.27 -13.15 7.85
N GLN A 426 -6.41 -12.44 7.92
CA GLN A 426 -7.62 -12.79 7.19
C GLN A 426 -7.37 -12.86 5.68
N PHE A 427 -6.56 -11.94 5.14
CA PHE A 427 -6.17 -11.99 3.73
C PHE A 427 -5.29 -13.22 3.41
N PHE A 428 -4.38 -13.64 4.30
CA PHE A 428 -3.60 -14.87 4.11
C PHE A 428 -4.41 -16.15 4.26
N GLU A 429 -5.51 -16.11 4.99
CA GLU A 429 -6.46 -17.23 5.13
C GLU A 429 -7.37 -17.38 3.90
N GLU A 430 -7.46 -16.34 3.02
CA GLU A 430 -8.20 -16.47 1.76
C GLU A 430 -7.60 -17.58 0.90
N PRO A 431 -8.44 -18.46 0.34
CA PRO A 431 -7.96 -19.60 -0.43
C PRO A 431 -7.35 -19.16 -1.76
N GLU A 432 -6.29 -19.85 -2.13
CA GLU A 432 -5.58 -19.65 -3.40
C GLU A 432 -6.19 -20.52 -4.50
N LEU A 433 -6.00 -20.12 -5.77
CA LEU A 433 -6.28 -21.00 -6.91
C LEU A 433 -5.44 -22.27 -6.76
N ILE A 434 -6.11 -23.38 -6.53
CA ILE A 434 -5.43 -24.67 -6.43
C ILE A 434 -5.19 -25.15 -7.86
N GLU A 435 -3.93 -25.24 -8.28
CA GLU A 435 -3.49 -25.89 -9.54
C GLU A 435 -3.99 -27.35 -9.70
N LYS A 436 -4.83 -27.83 -8.80
CA LYS A 436 -5.19 -29.25 -8.65
C LYS A 436 -6.08 -29.85 -9.75
N GLN A 437 -6.45 -29.11 -10.78
CA GLN A 437 -7.31 -29.66 -11.83
C GLN A 437 -6.72 -29.70 -13.23
N VAL A 438 -5.43 -29.37 -13.36
CA VAL A 438 -4.69 -29.69 -14.57
C VAL A 438 -4.15 -31.11 -14.39
N MET A 439 -4.84 -32.11 -14.87
CA MET A 439 -4.25 -33.44 -15.10
C MET A 439 -3.19 -33.28 -16.21
N ASN A 440 -1.99 -32.85 -15.85
CA ASN A 440 -0.83 -33.01 -16.68
C ASN A 440 -0.57 -34.51 -16.84
N THR A 441 -0.78 -35.03 -18.01
CA THR A 441 -0.64 -36.43 -18.41
C THR A 441 0.78 -36.97 -18.36
N THR A 442 1.67 -36.39 -17.57
CA THR A 442 3.05 -36.92 -17.41
C THR A 442 3.25 -37.92 -16.28
N SER A 443 2.24 -38.26 -15.49
CA SER A 443 2.42 -39.19 -14.36
C SER A 443 1.23 -40.06 -14.05
N SER A 444 0.65 -40.74 -15.02
CA SER A 444 -0.19 -41.90 -14.67
C SER A 444 -0.12 -42.99 -15.73
N SER A 445 0.65 -44.01 -15.42
CA SER A 445 0.79 -45.29 -16.09
C SER A 445 -0.49 -46.14 -16.12
N ASN A 446 -1.68 -45.57 -15.98
CA ASN A 446 -2.98 -46.30 -15.93
C ASN A 446 -4.08 -45.75 -16.83
N LEU A 447 -3.76 -44.98 -17.87
CA LEU A 447 -4.74 -44.57 -18.90
C LEU A 447 -4.34 -45.14 -20.27
N SER A 448 -4.14 -46.48 -20.29
CA SER A 448 -3.93 -47.22 -21.54
C SER A 448 -5.29 -47.72 -22.10
N SER A 449 -6.18 -46.81 -22.54
CA SER A 449 -7.30 -47.21 -23.42
C SER A 449 -8.21 -46.08 -23.92
N ILE A 450 -7.74 -44.85 -24.00
CA ILE A 450 -8.43 -43.81 -24.78
C ILE A 450 -7.44 -43.39 -25.86
N GLU A 451 -7.74 -43.73 -27.12
CA GLU A 451 -7.07 -43.18 -28.29
C GLU A 451 -7.24 -41.65 -28.22
N MET A 452 -6.23 -40.96 -27.68
CA MET A 452 -6.21 -39.51 -27.67
C MET A 452 -5.93 -39.05 -29.09
N ASP A 453 -6.91 -38.43 -29.71
CA ASP A 453 -6.76 -37.71 -30.95
C ASP A 453 -5.68 -36.64 -30.71
N ARG A 454 -4.52 -36.75 -31.37
CA ARG A 454 -3.32 -35.90 -31.17
C ARG A 454 -3.56 -34.45 -31.52
N ASP A 455 -4.70 -34.15 -32.15
CA ASP A 455 -5.06 -32.82 -32.61
C ASP A 455 -5.83 -31.98 -31.56
N ILE A 456 -6.26 -32.58 -30.40
CA ILE A 456 -7.04 -31.86 -29.38
C ILE A 456 -6.08 -31.20 -28.40
N ILE A 457 -6.16 -29.86 -28.33
CA ILE A 457 -5.36 -29.02 -27.43
C ILE A 457 -6.06 -28.70 -26.11
N ILE A 458 -7.38 -28.55 -26.11
CA ILE A 458 -8.22 -28.41 -24.91
C ILE A 458 -9.48 -29.28 -25.06
N ARG A 459 -9.85 -29.98 -23.99
CA ARG A 459 -11.15 -30.68 -23.88
C ARG A 459 -11.83 -30.27 -22.59
N LEU A 460 -13.03 -29.71 -22.72
CA LEU A 460 -13.95 -29.49 -21.63
C LEU A 460 -14.96 -30.66 -21.62
N SER A 461 -15.16 -31.31 -20.46
CA SER A 461 -16.08 -32.43 -20.29
C SER A 461 -17.04 -32.15 -19.16
N ASN A 462 -18.32 -31.89 -19.49
CA ASN A 462 -19.45 -31.65 -18.57
C ASN A 462 -19.11 -30.58 -17.51
N VAL A 463 -18.49 -29.46 -17.95
CA VAL A 463 -17.98 -28.41 -17.05
C VAL A 463 -19.11 -27.53 -16.55
N THR A 464 -19.24 -27.47 -15.22
CA THR A 464 -20.16 -26.55 -14.52
C THR A 464 -19.36 -25.64 -13.61
N CYS A 465 -19.56 -24.31 -13.74
CA CYS A 465 -18.88 -23.28 -12.98
C CYS A 465 -19.88 -22.30 -12.37
N TYR A 466 -19.50 -21.71 -11.23
CA TYR A 466 -20.27 -20.66 -10.55
C TYR A 466 -19.41 -19.43 -10.38
N TRP A 467 -20.01 -18.22 -10.44
CA TRP A 467 -19.33 -16.96 -10.14
C TRP A 467 -19.00 -16.84 -8.65
N ASP A 468 -19.90 -17.32 -7.79
CA ASP A 468 -19.77 -17.29 -6.33
C ASP A 468 -19.73 -18.73 -5.79
N VAL A 469 -18.59 -19.15 -5.26
CA VAL A 469 -18.49 -20.40 -4.49
C VAL A 469 -18.64 -20.04 -3.02
N ASN A 470 -19.83 -20.23 -2.44
CA ASN A 470 -20.06 -20.07 -1.01
C ASN A 470 -19.16 -21.02 -0.21
N ARG A 471 -18.11 -20.45 0.43
CA ARG A 471 -17.06 -21.19 1.17
C ARG A 471 -17.36 -21.43 2.64
N HIS A 472 -18.56 -21.06 3.12
CA HIS A 472 -18.96 -21.29 4.51
C HIS A 472 -19.60 -22.67 4.79
N ALA A 473 -19.54 -23.61 3.84
CA ALA A 473 -20.08 -24.96 4.02
C ALA A 473 -19.32 -25.85 5.04
N ASN A 474 -18.27 -25.38 5.68
CA ASN A 474 -17.49 -26.12 6.68
C ASN A 474 -17.66 -25.66 8.13
N SER A 475 -18.59 -24.75 8.44
CA SER A 475 -19.01 -24.48 9.81
C SER A 475 -20.41 -25.05 10.00
N ALA A 476 -20.47 -26.30 10.43
CA ALA A 476 -21.70 -26.92 10.91
C ALA A 476 -22.13 -26.28 12.23
N ASP A 477 -22.74 -25.13 12.17
CA ASP A 477 -23.53 -24.47 13.19
C ASP A 477 -23.86 -23.05 12.71
N GLU A 478 -25.02 -22.97 11.99
CA GLU A 478 -25.94 -21.85 12.12
C GLU A 478 -27.02 -22.04 11.07
N CYS A 479 -28.15 -22.54 11.55
CA CYS A 479 -29.42 -22.44 10.85
C CYS A 479 -29.78 -20.95 10.76
N MET A 480 -29.47 -20.33 9.63
CA MET A 480 -30.17 -19.15 9.13
C MET A 480 -30.33 -19.30 7.62
N GLU A 481 -31.57 -19.46 7.23
CA GLU A 481 -32.04 -19.35 5.86
C GLU A 481 -31.78 -17.96 5.30
N ASP A 482 -30.56 -17.75 4.80
CA ASP A 482 -30.28 -16.73 3.80
C ASP A 482 -29.65 -17.43 2.60
N THR A 483 -30.52 -17.83 1.70
CA THR A 483 -30.21 -18.35 0.37
C THR A 483 -29.57 -17.24 -0.46
N THR A 484 -28.28 -16.97 -0.28
CA THR A 484 -27.46 -16.31 -1.28
C THR A 484 -27.36 -17.28 -2.46
N ARG A 485 -28.14 -16.99 -3.49
CA ARG A 485 -28.17 -17.73 -4.76
C ARG A 485 -26.78 -17.59 -5.41
N SER A 486 -25.99 -18.67 -5.41
CA SER A 486 -24.80 -18.76 -6.24
C SER A 486 -25.23 -18.62 -7.70
N THR A 487 -24.75 -17.57 -8.38
CA THR A 487 -25.07 -17.35 -9.80
C THR A 487 -24.26 -18.32 -10.64
N MET A 488 -24.95 -19.20 -11.34
CA MET A 488 -24.35 -20.18 -12.24
C MET A 488 -23.72 -19.44 -13.43
N ALA A 489 -22.46 -19.70 -13.70
CA ALA A 489 -21.72 -19.10 -14.82
C ALA A 489 -21.74 -19.97 -16.07
N LEU A 490 -21.52 -21.28 -15.91
CA LEU A 490 -21.57 -22.31 -16.96
C LEU A 490 -22.27 -23.53 -16.43
N GLU A 491 -23.04 -24.20 -17.29
CA GLU A 491 -23.77 -25.42 -16.96
C GLU A 491 -23.57 -26.49 -18.03
N ASP A 492 -22.97 -27.60 -17.64
CA ASP A 492 -22.77 -28.81 -18.46
C ASP A 492 -22.14 -28.54 -19.85
N VAL A 493 -21.05 -27.80 -19.84
CA VAL A 493 -20.35 -27.39 -21.07
C VAL A 493 -19.37 -28.48 -21.48
N SER A 494 -19.50 -28.96 -22.73
CA SER A 494 -18.56 -29.94 -23.32
C SER A 494 -18.17 -29.50 -24.70
N VAL A 495 -16.82 -29.32 -24.94
CA VAL A 495 -16.27 -28.91 -26.21
C VAL A 495 -14.81 -29.32 -26.33
N ASP A 496 -14.41 -29.72 -27.55
CA ASP A 496 -13.03 -30.00 -27.95
C ASP A 496 -12.50 -28.88 -28.85
N LEU A 497 -11.33 -28.35 -28.52
CA LEU A 497 -10.61 -27.34 -29.32
C LEU A 497 -9.40 -28.01 -29.93
N LYS A 498 -9.16 -27.73 -31.24
CA LYS A 498 -8.11 -28.39 -32.02
C LYS A 498 -6.97 -27.44 -32.36
N VAL A 499 -5.79 -28.00 -32.63
CA VAL A 499 -4.61 -27.25 -33.09
C VAL A 499 -4.87 -26.65 -34.46
N GLY A 500 -4.47 -25.39 -34.67
CA GLY A 500 -4.63 -24.68 -35.96
C GLY A 500 -6.07 -24.31 -36.30
N GLU A 501 -6.99 -24.33 -35.34
CA GLU A 501 -8.42 -24.02 -35.55
C GLU A 501 -8.75 -22.61 -35.05
N LEU A 502 -9.58 -21.89 -35.84
CA LEU A 502 -10.27 -20.70 -35.35
C LEU A 502 -11.67 -21.10 -34.91
N ILE A 503 -11.95 -20.83 -33.62
CA ILE A 503 -13.25 -21.08 -33.03
C ILE A 503 -13.87 -19.77 -32.60
N CYS A 504 -15.06 -19.48 -33.11
CA CYS A 504 -15.80 -18.28 -32.75
C CYS A 504 -16.87 -18.56 -31.70
N VAL A 505 -16.87 -17.82 -30.60
CA VAL A 505 -17.87 -17.92 -29.54
C VAL A 505 -18.90 -16.81 -29.74
N VAL A 506 -20.15 -17.18 -30.01
CA VAL A 506 -21.24 -16.26 -30.33
C VAL A 506 -22.39 -16.39 -29.36
N GLY A 507 -23.19 -15.34 -29.20
CA GLY A 507 -24.35 -15.32 -28.30
C GLY A 507 -24.68 -13.91 -27.82
N SER A 508 -25.84 -13.72 -27.21
CA SER A 508 -26.28 -12.45 -26.66
C SER A 508 -25.40 -11.95 -25.53
N VAL A 509 -25.52 -10.69 -25.14
CA VAL A 509 -24.85 -10.15 -23.95
C VAL A 509 -25.39 -10.92 -22.71
N GLY A 510 -24.49 -11.39 -21.85
CA GLY A 510 -24.86 -12.21 -20.68
C GLY A 510 -25.04 -13.70 -20.96
N SER A 511 -24.82 -14.20 -22.20
CA SER A 511 -25.00 -15.62 -22.54
C SER A 511 -23.94 -16.56 -21.94
N GLY A 512 -22.83 -16.03 -21.36
CA GLY A 512 -21.75 -16.83 -20.76
C GLY A 512 -20.46 -16.90 -21.60
N LYS A 513 -20.29 -16.10 -22.66
CA LYS A 513 -19.08 -16.10 -23.51
C LYS A 513 -17.79 -15.85 -22.70
N SER A 514 -17.74 -14.76 -21.95
CA SER A 514 -16.55 -14.44 -21.14
C SER A 514 -16.34 -15.45 -20.00
N ALA A 515 -17.41 -16.09 -19.49
CA ALA A 515 -17.29 -17.19 -18.54
C ALA A 515 -16.61 -18.43 -19.16
N LEU A 516 -16.98 -18.77 -20.41
CA LEU A 516 -16.31 -19.83 -21.16
C LEU A 516 -14.83 -19.51 -21.39
N LEU A 517 -14.51 -18.29 -21.84
CA LEU A 517 -13.11 -17.85 -22.02
C LEU A 517 -12.34 -17.91 -20.70
N SER A 518 -12.92 -17.43 -19.60
CA SER A 518 -12.30 -17.47 -18.26
C SER A 518 -12.08 -18.91 -17.76
N SER A 519 -12.95 -19.84 -18.10
CA SER A 519 -12.76 -21.26 -17.74
C SER A 519 -11.60 -21.89 -18.55
N ILE A 520 -11.45 -21.51 -19.84
CA ILE A 520 -10.34 -21.92 -20.69
C ILE A 520 -9.01 -21.36 -20.16
N VAL A 521 -8.96 -20.11 -19.77
CA VAL A 521 -7.77 -19.46 -19.16
C VAL A 521 -7.43 -20.09 -17.81
N GLY A 522 -8.44 -20.59 -17.06
CA GLY A 522 -8.25 -21.22 -15.75
C GLY A 522 -8.55 -20.31 -14.56
N GLU A 523 -9.11 -19.15 -14.82
CA GLU A 523 -9.51 -18.19 -13.78
C GLU A 523 -10.86 -18.51 -13.12
N LEU A 524 -11.72 -19.28 -13.81
CA LEU A 524 -13.00 -19.71 -13.28
C LEU A 524 -12.90 -21.15 -12.75
N SER A 525 -13.19 -21.34 -11.44
CA SER A 525 -13.07 -22.66 -10.79
C SER A 525 -14.17 -23.60 -11.24
N VAL A 526 -13.78 -24.83 -11.58
CA VAL A 526 -14.69 -25.90 -12.02
C VAL A 526 -15.28 -26.59 -10.79
N SER A 527 -16.62 -26.60 -10.69
CA SER A 527 -17.34 -27.29 -9.61
C SER A 527 -17.67 -28.73 -9.98
N LYS A 528 -18.01 -28.99 -11.26
CA LYS A 528 -18.27 -30.34 -11.81
C LYS A 528 -17.62 -30.44 -13.18
N GLY A 529 -17.27 -31.67 -13.57
CA GLY A 529 -16.59 -31.94 -14.83
C GLY A 529 -15.07 -31.81 -14.73
N SER A 530 -14.41 -31.77 -15.89
CA SER A 530 -12.96 -31.67 -16.00
C SER A 530 -12.54 -30.85 -17.23
N ILE A 531 -11.40 -30.16 -17.14
CA ILE A 531 -10.75 -29.48 -18.25
C ILE A 531 -9.39 -30.14 -18.47
N PHE A 532 -9.23 -30.75 -19.63
CA PHE A 532 -7.95 -31.27 -20.09
C PHE A 532 -7.24 -30.20 -20.92
N ARG A 533 -5.93 -30.02 -20.73
CA ARG A 533 -5.09 -29.06 -21.43
C ARG A 533 -3.81 -29.72 -21.87
N SER A 534 -3.49 -29.59 -23.18
CA SER A 534 -2.28 -30.13 -23.78
C SER A 534 -1.52 -28.99 -24.50
N TYR A 535 -1.06 -27.98 -23.75
CA TYR A 535 -0.32 -26.86 -24.28
C TYR A 535 0.65 -26.30 -23.25
N ASP A 536 1.72 -25.68 -23.73
CA ASP A 536 2.77 -25.08 -22.88
C ASP A 536 2.50 -23.59 -22.61
N SER A 537 1.80 -22.90 -23.54
CA SER A 537 1.62 -21.45 -23.45
C SER A 537 0.23 -20.98 -23.88
N LEU A 538 -0.30 -19.98 -23.16
CA LEU A 538 -1.56 -19.32 -23.44
C LEU A 538 -1.40 -17.79 -23.43
N ALA A 539 -2.05 -17.11 -24.38
CA ALA A 539 -2.18 -15.66 -24.43
C ALA A 539 -3.64 -15.25 -24.36
N TYR A 540 -3.93 -14.16 -23.65
CA TYR A 540 -5.27 -13.62 -23.50
C TYR A 540 -5.30 -12.13 -23.82
N ALA A 541 -6.23 -11.70 -24.68
CA ALA A 541 -6.55 -10.31 -24.92
C ALA A 541 -7.94 -10.00 -24.36
N SER A 542 -8.00 -9.14 -23.34
CA SER A 542 -9.26 -8.74 -22.69
C SER A 542 -10.02 -7.72 -23.52
N GLN A 543 -11.34 -7.66 -23.31
CA GLN A 543 -12.23 -6.67 -23.91
C GLN A 543 -11.80 -5.22 -23.58
N ASP A 544 -11.46 -4.97 -22.28
CA ASP A 544 -10.85 -3.70 -21.85
C ASP A 544 -9.32 -3.85 -21.81
N PRO A 545 -8.58 -3.29 -22.77
CA PRO A 545 -7.13 -3.44 -22.83
C PRO A 545 -6.44 -2.64 -21.74
N TRP A 546 -5.64 -3.32 -20.94
CA TRP A 546 -4.80 -2.71 -19.93
C TRP A 546 -3.45 -2.26 -20.52
N ILE A 547 -3.12 -0.98 -20.33
CA ILE A 547 -1.84 -0.40 -20.73
C ILE A 547 -1.07 0.02 -19.47
N MET A 548 0.14 -0.49 -19.34
CA MET A 548 1.07 -0.20 -18.26
C MET A 548 1.78 1.14 -18.51
N ASN A 549 2.11 1.86 -17.44
CA ASN A 549 3.03 3.00 -17.52
C ASN A 549 4.39 2.55 -18.04
N GLY A 550 4.83 3.14 -19.12
CA GLY A 550 6.06 2.81 -19.82
C GLY A 550 5.98 3.20 -21.29
N ASN A 551 6.96 2.81 -22.09
CA ASN A 551 6.85 3.04 -23.51
C ASN A 551 5.94 1.98 -24.20
N ILE A 552 5.51 2.27 -25.39
CA ILE A 552 4.64 1.37 -26.17
C ILE A 552 5.33 0.04 -26.45
N LYS A 553 6.62 0.08 -26.80
CA LYS A 553 7.44 -1.09 -27.06
C LYS A 553 7.50 -2.03 -25.85
N GLU A 554 7.76 -1.52 -24.65
CA GLU A 554 7.72 -2.30 -23.41
C GLU A 554 6.35 -2.94 -23.16
N ASN A 555 5.28 -2.21 -23.48
CA ASN A 555 3.91 -2.72 -23.35
C ASN A 555 3.61 -3.88 -24.30
N ILE A 556 4.22 -3.94 -25.47
CA ILE A 556 4.06 -5.05 -26.41
C ILE A 556 4.96 -6.23 -26.01
N LEU A 557 6.24 -5.97 -25.70
CA LEU A 557 7.21 -6.99 -25.37
C LEU A 557 6.90 -7.71 -24.03
N MET A 558 6.40 -6.96 -23.03
CA MET A 558 6.09 -7.46 -21.69
C MET A 558 7.16 -8.40 -21.10
N GLY A 559 8.44 -7.99 -21.20
CA GLY A 559 9.59 -8.74 -20.68
C GLY A 559 10.12 -9.85 -21.58
N LYS A 560 9.52 -10.08 -22.76
CA LYS A 560 10.08 -10.99 -23.76
C LYS A 560 11.20 -10.30 -24.53
N GLU A 561 12.23 -11.04 -24.92
CA GLU A 561 13.30 -10.53 -25.77
C GLU A 561 12.75 -10.04 -27.10
N MET A 562 13.35 -8.98 -27.65
CA MET A 562 12.93 -8.38 -28.92
C MET A 562 13.47 -9.17 -30.09
N ASP A 563 12.54 -9.74 -30.91
CA ASP A 563 12.81 -10.18 -32.26
C ASP A 563 12.34 -9.08 -33.22
N PRO A 564 13.25 -8.33 -33.89
CA PRO A 564 12.87 -7.22 -34.73
C PRO A 564 11.99 -7.60 -35.92
N GLN A 565 12.19 -8.80 -36.51
CA GLN A 565 11.41 -9.25 -37.66
C GLN A 565 10.00 -9.62 -37.25
N TYR A 566 9.86 -10.38 -36.20
CA TYR A 566 8.55 -10.78 -35.70
C TYR A 566 7.77 -9.59 -35.08
N TYR A 567 8.46 -8.69 -34.42
CA TYR A 567 7.87 -7.44 -33.93
C TYR A 567 7.25 -6.60 -35.05
N ASP A 568 8.01 -6.38 -36.15
CA ASP A 568 7.52 -5.63 -37.29
C ASP A 568 6.32 -6.31 -37.96
N GLN A 569 6.31 -7.65 -38.04
CA GLN A 569 5.16 -8.41 -38.55
C GLN A 569 3.92 -8.19 -37.68
N VAL A 570 4.04 -8.25 -36.36
CA VAL A 570 2.92 -8.06 -35.45
C VAL A 570 2.38 -6.63 -35.53
N ILE A 571 3.27 -5.61 -35.58
CA ILE A 571 2.89 -4.21 -35.71
C ILE A 571 2.09 -3.96 -37.01
N LYS A 572 2.58 -4.48 -38.12
CA LYS A 572 1.88 -4.38 -39.41
C LYS A 572 0.55 -5.09 -39.40
N ALA A 573 0.49 -6.31 -38.86
CA ALA A 573 -0.73 -7.10 -38.78
C ALA A 573 -1.81 -6.46 -37.89
N CYS A 574 -1.41 -5.81 -36.79
CA CYS A 574 -2.33 -5.08 -35.93
C CYS A 574 -2.68 -3.67 -36.39
N GLY A 575 -2.12 -3.21 -37.54
CA GLY A 575 -2.40 -1.88 -38.10
C GLY A 575 -1.85 -0.72 -37.26
N LEU A 576 -0.76 -0.95 -36.48
CA LEU A 576 -0.15 0.05 -35.60
C LEU A 576 0.87 0.96 -36.29
N THR A 577 1.28 0.64 -37.54
CA THR A 577 2.29 1.40 -38.26
C THR A 577 1.91 2.87 -38.46
N GLN A 578 0.63 3.14 -38.75
CA GLN A 578 0.15 4.50 -38.92
C GLN A 578 0.07 5.25 -37.56
N ASP A 579 -0.25 4.55 -36.50
CA ASP A 579 -0.28 5.13 -35.14
C ASP A 579 1.13 5.55 -34.70
N PHE A 580 2.13 4.71 -34.97
CA PHE A 580 3.52 5.03 -34.62
C PHE A 580 4.07 6.21 -35.42
N ALA A 581 3.65 6.38 -36.66
CA ALA A 581 4.01 7.54 -37.47
C ALA A 581 3.40 8.87 -36.91
N GLN A 582 2.31 8.80 -36.18
CA GLN A 582 1.67 9.97 -35.56
C GLN A 582 2.26 10.30 -34.17
N PHE A 583 2.91 9.35 -33.51
CA PHE A 583 3.56 9.58 -32.23
C PHE A 583 4.95 10.21 -32.42
N MET A 584 5.28 11.20 -31.59
CA MET A 584 6.52 11.96 -31.70
C MET A 584 7.79 11.08 -31.58
N HIS A 585 7.73 10.01 -30.81
CA HIS A 585 8.84 9.07 -30.59
C HIS A 585 8.51 7.65 -31.09
N GLY A 586 7.53 7.49 -31.98
CA GLY A 586 7.12 6.18 -32.49
C GLY A 586 6.72 5.21 -31.39
N ASP A 587 7.30 4.02 -31.35
CA ASP A 587 7.06 2.98 -30.34
C ASP A 587 7.77 3.22 -29.00
N GLU A 588 8.71 4.17 -28.91
CA GLU A 588 9.32 4.63 -27.66
C GLU A 588 8.48 5.69 -26.94
N THR A 589 7.34 6.08 -27.51
CA THR A 589 6.42 7.04 -26.87
C THR A 589 5.94 6.49 -25.54
N MET A 590 6.09 7.31 -24.47
CA MET A 590 5.59 6.99 -23.15
C MET A 590 4.09 7.08 -23.12
N VAL A 591 3.43 6.03 -22.62
CA VAL A 591 1.98 5.99 -22.37
C VAL A 591 1.72 6.10 -20.88
N GLY A 592 0.81 7.00 -20.52
CA GLY A 592 0.51 7.32 -19.14
C GLY A 592 -0.44 6.34 -18.47
N ASP A 593 -0.80 6.66 -17.23
CA ASP A 593 -1.70 5.87 -16.39
C ASP A 593 -2.98 5.52 -17.16
N ARG A 594 -3.23 4.21 -17.33
CA ARG A 594 -4.31 3.64 -18.14
C ARG A 594 -4.25 3.95 -19.65
N GLY A 595 -3.09 4.33 -20.17
CA GLY A 595 -2.94 4.68 -21.57
C GLY A 595 -3.76 5.90 -22.00
N VAL A 596 -3.83 6.92 -21.17
CA VAL A 596 -4.66 8.13 -21.37
C VAL A 596 -4.34 8.85 -22.67
N GLN A 597 -3.10 8.73 -23.17
CA GLN A 597 -2.67 9.33 -24.44
C GLN A 597 -3.09 8.52 -25.67
N CYS A 598 -3.51 7.24 -25.51
CA CYS A 598 -3.99 6.39 -26.58
C CYS A 598 -5.51 6.42 -26.70
N SER A 599 -6.02 6.45 -27.93
CA SER A 599 -7.44 6.27 -28.22
C SER A 599 -7.92 4.86 -27.82
N GLY A 600 -9.23 4.63 -27.70
CA GLY A 600 -9.80 3.30 -27.39
C GLY A 600 -9.36 2.25 -28.39
N GLY A 601 -9.39 2.57 -29.71
CA GLY A 601 -8.93 1.69 -30.77
C GLY A 601 -7.42 1.43 -30.74
N GLN A 602 -6.59 2.43 -30.43
CA GLN A 602 -5.15 2.26 -30.25
C GLN A 602 -4.84 1.33 -29.06
N ARG A 603 -5.54 1.50 -27.95
CA ARG A 603 -5.39 0.61 -26.79
C ARG A 603 -5.76 -0.84 -27.12
N ALA A 604 -6.88 -1.05 -27.82
CA ALA A 604 -7.31 -2.39 -28.25
C ALA A 604 -6.25 -3.06 -29.14
N ARG A 605 -5.71 -2.31 -30.12
CA ARG A 605 -4.65 -2.81 -31.02
C ARG A 605 -3.35 -3.11 -30.27
N LEU A 606 -2.97 -2.30 -29.30
CA LEU A 606 -1.78 -2.56 -28.47
C LEU A 606 -1.97 -3.80 -27.57
N GLY A 607 -3.14 -3.97 -26.97
CA GLY A 607 -3.47 -5.17 -26.18
C GLY A 607 -3.45 -6.44 -27.04
N LEU A 608 -3.97 -6.36 -28.25
CA LEU A 608 -3.92 -7.46 -29.22
C LEU A 608 -2.47 -7.76 -29.65
N ALA A 609 -1.68 -6.73 -30.00
CA ALA A 609 -0.27 -6.89 -30.39
C ALA A 609 0.54 -7.58 -29.29
N ARG A 610 0.31 -7.23 -28.01
CA ARG A 610 0.89 -7.90 -26.85
C ARG A 610 0.56 -9.39 -26.82
N ALA A 611 -0.71 -9.76 -26.97
CA ALA A 611 -1.14 -11.15 -26.96
C ALA A 611 -0.53 -11.95 -28.11
N LEU A 612 -0.44 -11.36 -29.30
CA LEU A 612 0.14 -11.98 -30.49
C LEU A 612 1.67 -12.10 -30.38
N TYR A 613 2.36 -11.08 -29.87
CA TYR A 613 3.81 -11.11 -29.71
C TYR A 613 4.28 -12.20 -28.72
N ARG A 614 3.42 -12.64 -27.81
CA ARG A 614 3.71 -13.76 -26.92
C ARG A 614 3.95 -15.07 -27.66
N ASP A 615 3.38 -15.24 -28.88
CA ASP A 615 3.50 -16.43 -29.74
C ASP A 615 3.08 -17.73 -29.03
N ALA A 616 1.98 -17.66 -28.29
CA ALA A 616 1.45 -18.77 -27.50
C ALA A 616 0.78 -19.83 -28.40
N ASP A 617 0.64 -21.08 -27.88
CA ASP A 617 -0.04 -22.19 -28.61
C ASP A 617 -1.54 -21.96 -28.69
N ILE A 618 -2.10 -21.32 -27.66
CA ILE A 618 -3.51 -20.92 -27.59
C ILE A 618 -3.61 -19.43 -27.39
N ILE A 619 -4.48 -18.80 -28.18
CA ILE A 619 -4.77 -17.39 -28.10
C ILE A 619 -6.26 -17.19 -27.88
N VAL A 620 -6.61 -16.61 -26.75
CA VAL A 620 -7.98 -16.31 -26.33
C VAL A 620 -8.24 -14.82 -26.48
N LEU A 621 -9.24 -14.47 -27.29
CA LEU A 621 -9.55 -13.10 -27.65
C LEU A 621 -11.00 -12.77 -27.22
N ASP A 622 -11.16 -11.81 -26.32
CA ASP A 622 -12.47 -11.35 -25.86
C ASP A 622 -12.83 -10.01 -26.51
N ASP A 623 -13.56 -10.09 -27.61
CA ASP A 623 -14.08 -9.00 -28.45
C ASP A 623 -13.07 -7.90 -28.82
N PRO A 624 -11.87 -8.24 -29.33
CA PRO A 624 -10.80 -7.29 -29.61
C PRO A 624 -11.11 -6.33 -30.75
N LEU A 625 -12.13 -6.61 -31.54
CA LEU A 625 -12.52 -5.85 -32.72
C LEU A 625 -13.62 -4.80 -32.46
N SER A 626 -14.21 -4.78 -31.24
CA SER A 626 -15.34 -3.88 -30.90
C SER A 626 -14.97 -2.40 -30.91
N ALA A 627 -13.72 -2.07 -30.59
CA ALA A 627 -13.24 -0.70 -30.48
C ALA A 627 -12.55 -0.16 -31.74
N VAL A 628 -12.55 -0.91 -32.85
CA VAL A 628 -11.88 -0.54 -34.11
C VAL A 628 -12.90 -0.38 -35.23
N ASP A 629 -12.59 0.51 -36.19
CA ASP A 629 -13.41 0.70 -37.39
C ASP A 629 -13.40 -0.55 -38.32
N SER A 630 -14.42 -0.69 -39.15
CA SER A 630 -14.63 -1.89 -39.98
C SER A 630 -13.47 -2.20 -40.94
N ARG A 631 -12.77 -1.16 -41.43
CA ARG A 631 -11.61 -1.33 -42.34
C ARG A 631 -10.41 -1.90 -41.59
N VAL A 632 -10.09 -1.33 -40.44
CA VAL A 632 -9.00 -1.81 -39.58
C VAL A 632 -9.36 -3.17 -38.96
N GLY A 633 -10.60 -3.38 -38.58
CA GLY A 633 -11.08 -4.68 -38.06
C GLY A 633 -10.88 -5.80 -39.08
N ARG A 634 -11.14 -5.53 -40.39
CA ARG A 634 -10.90 -6.48 -41.47
C ARG A 634 -9.41 -6.77 -41.63
N LEU A 635 -8.57 -5.74 -41.59
CA LEU A 635 -7.11 -5.93 -41.67
C LEU A 635 -6.62 -6.83 -40.51
N ILE A 636 -7.03 -6.54 -39.29
CA ILE A 636 -6.64 -7.31 -38.09
C ILE A 636 -7.10 -8.77 -38.22
N PHE A 637 -8.36 -8.99 -38.63
CA PHE A 637 -8.89 -10.34 -38.74
C PHE A 637 -8.09 -11.20 -39.73
N TYR A 638 -7.88 -10.70 -40.96
CA TYR A 638 -7.18 -11.49 -41.97
C TYR A 638 -5.68 -11.55 -41.72
N SER A 639 -5.02 -10.44 -41.38
CA SER A 639 -3.54 -10.41 -41.30
C SER A 639 -3.04 -10.89 -39.94
N ALA A 640 -3.70 -10.50 -38.83
CA ALA A 640 -3.23 -10.86 -37.48
C ALA A 640 -3.79 -12.23 -37.03
N ILE A 641 -5.11 -12.44 -37.16
CA ILE A 641 -5.74 -13.65 -36.62
C ILE A 641 -5.54 -14.82 -37.60
N MET A 642 -5.91 -14.65 -38.88
CA MET A 642 -5.87 -15.75 -39.82
C MET A 642 -4.45 -16.05 -40.32
N ASP A 643 -3.73 -15.04 -40.85
CA ASP A 643 -2.42 -15.29 -41.49
C ASP A 643 -1.31 -15.52 -40.45
N LEU A 644 -1.26 -14.69 -39.41
CA LEU A 644 -0.16 -14.73 -38.44
C LEU A 644 -0.32 -15.83 -37.38
N MET A 645 -1.58 -16.23 -37.03
CA MET A 645 -1.83 -17.20 -35.95
C MET A 645 -2.37 -18.52 -36.50
N VAL A 646 -3.55 -18.55 -37.10
CA VAL A 646 -4.21 -19.79 -37.49
C VAL A 646 -3.38 -20.56 -38.56
N LYS A 647 -2.87 -19.90 -39.58
CA LYS A 647 -2.02 -20.54 -40.58
C LYS A 647 -0.68 -21.05 -40.05
N LYS A 648 -0.20 -20.51 -38.92
CA LYS A 648 0.99 -21.02 -38.22
C LYS A 648 0.67 -22.21 -37.28
N GLY A 649 -0.57 -22.69 -37.28
CA GLY A 649 -0.97 -23.84 -36.47
C GLY A 649 -1.37 -23.52 -35.04
N LYS A 650 -1.61 -22.25 -34.71
CA LYS A 650 -2.08 -21.85 -33.38
C LYS A 650 -3.58 -22.03 -33.26
N CYS A 651 -4.07 -22.41 -32.05
CA CYS A 651 -5.50 -22.46 -31.75
C CYS A 651 -5.96 -21.05 -31.31
N VAL A 652 -6.99 -20.51 -31.99
CA VAL A 652 -7.54 -19.20 -31.65
C VAL A 652 -9.00 -19.33 -31.24
N VAL A 653 -9.32 -18.84 -30.03
CA VAL A 653 -10.70 -18.76 -29.52
C VAL A 653 -11.10 -17.29 -29.53
N LEU A 654 -12.04 -16.92 -30.37
CA LEU A 654 -12.51 -15.56 -30.56
C LEU A 654 -13.95 -15.39 -30.10
N ALA A 655 -14.19 -14.70 -29.00
CA ALA A 655 -15.54 -14.19 -28.72
C ALA A 655 -15.74 -12.88 -29.47
N THR A 656 -16.83 -12.75 -30.21
CA THR A 656 -17.11 -11.53 -30.97
C THR A 656 -18.59 -11.28 -31.16
N HIS A 657 -18.95 -10.00 -31.26
CA HIS A 657 -20.24 -9.52 -31.71
C HIS A 657 -20.26 -9.12 -33.18
N GLN A 658 -19.11 -9.14 -33.84
CA GLN A 658 -18.96 -8.77 -35.26
C GLN A 658 -19.04 -10.00 -36.16
N HIS A 659 -20.26 -10.46 -36.40
CA HIS A 659 -20.56 -11.70 -37.09
C HIS A 659 -20.04 -11.74 -38.57
N GLN A 660 -19.77 -10.59 -39.16
CA GLN A 660 -19.26 -10.46 -40.54
C GLN A 660 -17.87 -11.10 -40.76
N TYR A 661 -17.11 -11.34 -39.68
CA TYR A 661 -15.77 -11.94 -39.77
C TYR A 661 -15.74 -13.45 -39.53
N ILE A 662 -16.86 -14.05 -39.13
CA ILE A 662 -16.89 -15.47 -38.75
C ILE A 662 -16.68 -16.41 -39.93
N GLY A 663 -17.27 -16.09 -41.09
CA GLY A 663 -17.15 -16.90 -42.33
C GLY A 663 -17.52 -18.37 -42.08
N ASN A 664 -16.66 -19.28 -42.56
CA ASN A 664 -16.83 -20.74 -42.40
C ASN A 664 -16.17 -21.30 -41.13
N SER A 665 -15.76 -20.45 -40.19
CA SER A 665 -15.15 -20.90 -38.95
C SER A 665 -16.17 -21.65 -38.07
N ARG A 666 -15.69 -22.62 -37.30
CA ARG A 666 -16.52 -23.33 -36.31
C ARG A 666 -17.00 -22.39 -35.22
N CYS A 667 -18.31 -22.42 -34.98
CA CYS A 667 -18.97 -21.58 -34.00
C CYS A 667 -19.47 -22.35 -32.79
N ILE A 668 -19.35 -21.76 -31.61
CA ILE A 668 -19.95 -22.18 -30.35
C ILE A 668 -21.08 -21.20 -30.02
N PHE A 669 -22.34 -21.61 -30.10
CA PHE A 669 -23.46 -20.77 -29.72
C PHE A 669 -23.79 -20.93 -28.23
N MET A 670 -23.61 -19.84 -27.48
CA MET A 670 -23.85 -19.78 -26.04
C MET A 670 -25.20 -19.14 -25.71
N CYS A 671 -25.95 -19.79 -24.82
CA CYS A 671 -27.19 -19.26 -24.28
C CYS A 671 -27.34 -19.61 -22.81
N ASN A 672 -27.51 -18.61 -21.93
CA ASN A 672 -27.69 -18.78 -20.50
C ASN A 672 -26.66 -19.72 -19.82
N GLY A 673 -25.38 -19.58 -20.17
CA GLY A 673 -24.30 -20.40 -19.61
C GLY A 673 -24.17 -21.82 -20.18
N LYS A 674 -24.96 -22.20 -21.20
CA LYS A 674 -24.94 -23.52 -21.88
C LYS A 674 -24.51 -23.39 -23.32
N ILE A 675 -23.88 -24.41 -23.86
CA ILE A 675 -23.67 -24.52 -25.30
C ILE A 675 -24.96 -25.05 -25.91
N ARG A 676 -25.58 -24.29 -26.80
CA ARG A 676 -26.78 -24.69 -27.52
C ARG A 676 -26.45 -25.48 -28.80
N ASN A 677 -25.42 -25.03 -29.51
CA ASN A 677 -24.96 -25.67 -30.73
C ASN A 677 -23.46 -25.45 -30.97
N ILE A 678 -22.82 -26.38 -31.62
CA ILE A 678 -21.44 -26.28 -32.14
C ILE A 678 -21.48 -26.67 -33.63
N GLY A 679 -21.29 -25.72 -34.53
CA GLY A 679 -21.41 -25.97 -35.96
C GLY A 679 -20.98 -24.76 -36.80
N SER A 680 -21.51 -24.64 -37.98
CA SER A 680 -21.34 -23.46 -38.86
C SER A 680 -22.14 -22.27 -38.28
N PHE A 681 -21.76 -21.04 -38.64
CA PHE A 681 -22.47 -19.83 -38.19
C PHE A 681 -23.95 -19.84 -38.68
N SER A 682 -24.23 -20.34 -39.90
CA SER A 682 -25.60 -20.48 -40.44
C SER A 682 -26.47 -21.36 -39.58
N GLU A 683 -25.99 -22.52 -39.14
CA GLU A 683 -26.69 -23.41 -38.21
C GLU A 683 -26.96 -22.75 -36.86
N CYS A 684 -26.01 -21.96 -36.34
CA CYS A 684 -26.18 -21.22 -35.12
C CYS A 684 -27.21 -20.09 -35.21
N VAL A 685 -27.33 -19.44 -36.37
CA VAL A 685 -28.36 -18.42 -36.64
C VAL A 685 -29.75 -19.00 -36.70
N GLU A 686 -29.93 -20.13 -37.40
CA GLU A 686 -31.21 -20.83 -37.47
C GLU A 686 -31.76 -21.25 -36.07
N LEU A 687 -30.86 -21.65 -35.20
CA LEU A 687 -31.23 -22.07 -33.83
C LEU A 687 -31.31 -20.90 -32.80
N SER A 688 -31.07 -19.69 -33.24
CA SER A 688 -30.97 -18.52 -32.34
C SER A 688 -32.32 -17.85 -32.02
N ASP A 689 -33.47 -18.32 -32.61
CA ASP A 689 -34.79 -17.70 -32.45
C ASP A 689 -34.81 -16.18 -32.67
N GLY A 690 -33.98 -15.68 -33.62
CA GLY A 690 -33.86 -14.26 -33.97
C GLY A 690 -32.89 -13.45 -33.07
N ASN A 691 -32.17 -14.08 -32.15
CA ASN A 691 -31.16 -13.41 -31.30
C ASN A 691 -29.82 -13.15 -32.03
N LEU A 692 -29.58 -13.82 -33.16
CA LEU A 692 -28.45 -13.59 -34.05
C LEU A 692 -29.00 -13.19 -35.43
N HIS A 693 -28.58 -12.06 -35.95
CA HIS A 693 -29.01 -11.59 -37.27
C HIS A 693 -27.87 -11.73 -38.30
N PHE A 694 -28.21 -12.24 -39.46
CA PHE A 694 -27.38 -12.12 -40.64
C PHE A 694 -27.37 -10.65 -41.07
N VAL A 695 -26.25 -9.96 -40.96
CA VAL A 695 -26.04 -8.68 -41.62
C VAL A 695 -25.54 -9.01 -43.03
N SER A 696 -26.52 -9.27 -43.94
CA SER A 696 -26.19 -9.30 -45.40
C SER A 696 -25.90 -7.86 -45.83
N HIS A 697 -24.67 -7.52 -46.06
CA HIS A 697 -24.35 -6.38 -46.92
C HIS A 697 -24.72 -6.74 -48.35
N ASN A 698 -25.97 -6.45 -48.73
CA ASN A 698 -26.26 -6.23 -50.13
C ASN A 698 -25.49 -4.97 -50.54
N ALA A 699 -24.38 -5.17 -51.19
CA ALA A 699 -23.78 -4.13 -52.01
C ALA A 699 -24.73 -3.92 -53.20
N ASP A 700 -25.64 -2.96 -53.08
CA ASP A 700 -26.28 -2.35 -54.23
C ASP A 700 -25.18 -1.62 -55.05
N ASP A 701 -24.60 -2.34 -55.99
CA ASP A 701 -24.05 -1.74 -57.17
C ASP A 701 -24.45 -2.63 -58.35
N SER A 702 -25.48 -2.15 -59.01
CA SER A 702 -25.92 -2.59 -60.32
C SER A 702 -24.81 -2.53 -61.38
N SER A 703 -24.38 -3.63 -61.91
CA SER A 703 -24.18 -3.80 -63.40
C SER A 703 -23.81 -5.23 -63.71
N GLU A 704 -24.73 -5.87 -64.43
CA GLU A 704 -24.67 -6.86 -65.46
C GLU A 704 -23.46 -7.83 -65.56
N GLY A 705 -23.73 -9.08 -65.40
CA GLY A 705 -23.38 -10.23 -66.23
C GLY A 705 -21.89 -10.56 -66.39
N SER A 706 -21.48 -11.66 -65.83
CA SER A 706 -20.89 -12.79 -66.51
C SER A 706 -20.49 -13.91 -65.57
N ASN A 707 -20.65 -15.14 -66.11
CA ASN A 707 -20.46 -16.43 -65.49
C ASN A 707 -19.08 -16.73 -64.91
N GLY A 708 -19.10 -17.46 -63.82
CA GLY A 708 -18.37 -18.71 -63.58
C GLY A 708 -16.88 -18.64 -63.23
N ASN A 709 -16.54 -19.21 -62.07
CA ASN A 709 -15.23 -19.71 -61.70
C ASN A 709 -14.13 -18.66 -61.46
N ASP A 710 -14.00 -18.18 -60.18
CA ASP A 710 -12.69 -17.79 -59.62
C ASP A 710 -12.81 -17.40 -58.14
N GLU A 711 -12.96 -18.41 -57.26
CA GLU A 711 -12.94 -18.18 -55.80
C GLU A 711 -11.54 -18.14 -55.19
N LYS A 712 -10.47 -18.25 -55.98
CA LYS A 712 -9.10 -18.28 -55.44
C LYS A 712 -8.29 -17.00 -55.58
N ASP A 713 -8.75 -16.02 -56.36
CA ASP A 713 -7.93 -14.86 -56.77
C ASP A 713 -8.35 -13.52 -56.11
N SER A 714 -9.50 -13.47 -55.42
CA SER A 714 -10.00 -12.23 -54.83
C SER A 714 -9.22 -11.78 -53.59
N GLY A 715 -8.55 -12.71 -52.89
CA GLY A 715 -7.72 -12.40 -51.69
C GLY A 715 -6.42 -11.64 -52.06
N ASP A 716 -5.79 -11.98 -53.18
CA ASP A 716 -4.50 -11.38 -53.56
C ASP A 716 -4.66 -10.05 -54.30
N LEU A 717 -5.76 -9.82 -55.03
CA LEU A 717 -6.06 -8.54 -55.68
C LEU A 717 -6.38 -7.46 -54.64
N MET A 718 -7.10 -7.79 -53.56
CA MET A 718 -7.41 -6.87 -52.48
C MET A 718 -6.18 -6.52 -51.65
N LYS A 719 -5.23 -7.45 -51.44
CA LYS A 719 -3.92 -7.17 -50.82
C LYS A 719 -3.10 -6.18 -51.65
N LYS A 720 -3.16 -6.25 -52.97
CA LYS A 720 -2.47 -5.32 -53.86
C LYS A 720 -3.09 -3.93 -53.88
N GLU A 721 -4.41 -3.79 -53.77
CA GLU A 721 -5.08 -2.49 -53.69
C GLU A 721 -4.85 -1.78 -52.35
N ILE A 722 -4.84 -2.52 -51.26
CA ILE A 722 -4.51 -1.98 -49.95
C ILE A 722 -3.05 -1.54 -49.89
N ALA A 723 -2.12 -2.30 -50.46
CA ALA A 723 -0.70 -1.96 -50.56
C ALA A 723 -0.43 -0.76 -51.50
N LYS A 724 -1.23 -0.55 -52.52
CA LYS A 724 -1.08 0.56 -53.48
C LYS A 724 -1.56 1.90 -52.92
N ASN A 725 -2.56 1.92 -52.04
CA ASN A 725 -3.08 3.14 -51.41
C ASN A 725 -2.29 3.59 -50.16
N ILE A 726 -1.31 2.81 -49.71
CA ILE A 726 -0.43 3.17 -48.59
C ILE A 726 0.81 3.97 -49.05
N ASN A 727 1.13 3.95 -50.37
CA ASN A 727 2.31 4.59 -50.95
C ASN A 727 2.02 5.91 -51.70
N SER A 728 0.97 6.64 -51.37
CA SER A 728 0.75 7.95 -52.02
C SER A 728 1.45 9.08 -51.24
N GLU A 729 2.39 9.71 -51.93
CA GLU A 729 3.24 10.85 -51.54
C GLU A 729 2.50 12.16 -51.18
N ASP A 730 1.19 12.15 -51.00
CA ASP A 730 0.40 13.37 -50.74
C ASP A 730 0.33 13.82 -49.26
N VAL A 731 0.93 13.07 -48.33
CA VAL A 731 0.96 13.48 -46.90
C VAL A 731 2.16 14.40 -46.61
N ALA A 732 3.17 14.49 -47.49
CA ALA A 732 4.38 15.27 -47.21
C ALA A 732 4.25 16.79 -47.48
N LYS A 733 3.15 17.29 -48.05
CA LYS A 733 3.01 18.71 -48.43
C LYS A 733 2.20 19.58 -47.43
N HIS A 734 1.67 19.03 -46.37
CA HIS A 734 0.95 19.80 -45.35
C HIS A 734 1.70 19.98 -44.03
N MET A 735 2.97 19.58 -43.92
CA MET A 735 3.75 19.63 -42.69
C MET A 735 4.65 20.86 -42.49
N ASP A 736 4.69 21.82 -43.43
CA ASP A 736 5.61 22.98 -43.31
C ASP A 736 5.05 24.26 -42.69
N ASN A 737 3.84 24.22 -42.11
CA ASN A 737 3.24 25.44 -41.52
C ASN A 737 2.87 25.41 -40.06
N ASP A 738 3.38 24.49 -39.25
CA ASP A 738 3.16 24.53 -37.79
C ASP A 738 4.45 24.32 -36.98
N ALA A 739 5.47 25.10 -37.29
CA ALA A 739 6.70 25.18 -36.44
C ALA A 739 6.46 25.85 -35.07
N SER A 740 5.20 26.04 -34.64
CA SER A 740 4.84 26.63 -33.36
C SER A 740 4.21 25.66 -32.33
N LYS A 741 4.16 24.35 -32.61
CA LYS A 741 3.81 23.33 -31.61
C LYS A 741 5.07 22.81 -30.91
N GLN A 742 5.83 23.73 -30.32
CA GLN A 742 6.91 23.39 -29.40
C GLN A 742 6.35 22.80 -28.10
N ASN A 743 6.88 21.62 -27.74
CA ASN A 743 7.08 21.16 -26.37
C ASN A 743 5.86 20.96 -25.47
N ILE A 744 4.94 20.02 -25.80
CA ILE A 744 3.85 19.64 -24.90
C ILE A 744 4.03 18.19 -24.35
N THR A 745 5.11 17.48 -24.63
CA THR A 745 5.26 16.06 -24.25
C THR A 745 6.52 15.72 -23.47
N ASP A 746 7.19 16.67 -22.85
CA ASP A 746 7.97 16.29 -21.68
C ASP A 746 6.97 16.03 -20.56
N ASN A 747 6.85 14.78 -20.10
CA ASN A 747 6.38 14.46 -18.75
C ASN A 747 7.20 15.39 -17.85
N GLN A 748 6.64 16.56 -17.50
CA GLN A 748 7.32 17.49 -16.61
C GLN A 748 7.43 16.71 -15.31
N GLU A 749 8.65 16.23 -15.06
CA GLU A 749 9.01 15.77 -13.74
C GLU A 749 8.49 16.83 -12.80
N GLU A 750 7.81 16.38 -11.75
CA GLU A 750 7.30 17.30 -10.74
C GLU A 750 8.42 18.24 -10.34
N THR A 751 8.27 19.55 -10.63
CA THR A 751 9.26 20.55 -10.26
C THR A 751 9.40 20.53 -8.75
N LYS A 752 10.34 19.74 -8.26
CA LYS A 752 10.73 19.73 -6.85
C LYS A 752 11.56 20.96 -6.59
N PHE A 753 11.12 21.79 -5.65
CA PHE A 753 11.99 22.85 -5.14
C PHE A 753 13.21 22.20 -4.46
N ASN A 754 14.34 22.32 -5.10
CA ASN A 754 15.60 21.80 -4.61
C ASN A 754 16.14 22.73 -3.52
N GLY A 755 16.55 22.17 -2.38
CA GLY A 755 17.19 22.89 -1.28
C GLY A 755 16.28 23.25 -0.11
N VAL A 756 16.70 24.20 0.70
CA VAL A 756 16.01 24.63 1.93
C VAL A 756 14.74 25.39 1.57
N VAL A 757 13.66 25.12 2.31
CA VAL A 757 12.37 25.82 2.17
C VAL A 757 12.57 27.33 2.20
N SER A 758 12.11 28.03 1.17
CA SER A 758 12.33 29.46 1.02
C SER A 758 11.64 30.27 2.13
N ARG A 759 12.23 31.37 2.57
CA ARG A 759 11.61 32.28 3.53
C ARG A 759 10.25 32.77 3.05
N ALA A 760 10.05 32.93 1.74
CA ALA A 760 8.80 33.32 1.13
C ALA A 760 7.68 32.32 1.40
N THR A 761 7.96 31.02 1.46
CA THR A 761 6.99 29.96 1.79
C THR A 761 6.50 30.10 3.23
N PHE A 762 7.41 30.33 4.19
CA PHE A 762 7.03 30.61 5.57
C PHE A 762 6.13 31.84 5.70
N PHE A 763 6.46 32.93 4.99
CA PHE A 763 5.64 34.14 4.99
C PHE A 763 4.25 33.90 4.37
N ARG A 764 4.15 33.12 3.28
CA ARG A 764 2.87 32.74 2.68
C ARG A 764 2.01 31.90 3.64
N TYR A 765 2.62 30.93 4.31
CA TYR A 765 1.92 30.13 5.32
C TYR A 765 1.44 31.01 6.50
N GLY A 766 2.30 31.90 7.02
CA GLY A 766 1.94 32.87 8.06
C GLY A 766 0.77 33.79 7.65
N ARG A 767 0.73 34.24 6.38
CA ARG A 767 -0.43 34.97 5.85
C ARG A 767 -1.70 34.12 5.82
N ALA A 768 -1.58 32.82 5.50
CA ALA A 768 -2.71 31.88 5.54
C ALA A 768 -3.23 31.68 6.96
N MET A 769 -2.35 31.64 7.98
CA MET A 769 -2.72 31.59 9.41
C MET A 769 -3.54 32.82 9.85
N GLY A 770 -3.28 33.98 9.28
CA GLY A 770 -3.99 35.23 9.59
C GLY A 770 -3.12 36.49 9.58
N GLY A 771 -1.87 36.36 9.11
CA GLY A 771 -0.92 37.45 8.99
C GLY A 771 0.22 37.38 10.00
N ILE A 772 1.28 38.14 9.72
CA ILE A 772 2.52 38.13 10.53
C ILE A 772 2.23 38.54 11.99
N GLY A 773 1.34 39.49 12.24
CA GLY A 773 1.00 39.92 13.60
C GLY A 773 0.45 38.79 14.46
N ILE A 774 -0.42 37.90 13.90
CA ILE A 774 -0.95 36.73 14.61
C ILE A 774 0.17 35.71 14.89
N CYS A 775 1.11 35.51 13.97
CA CYS A 775 2.26 34.64 14.19
C CYS A 775 3.15 35.17 15.33
N ILE A 776 3.38 36.49 15.39
CA ILE A 776 4.11 37.13 16.49
C ILE A 776 3.38 36.95 17.82
N CYS A 777 2.05 37.19 17.86
CA CYS A 777 1.24 36.94 19.06
C CYS A 777 1.35 35.47 19.54
N LEU A 778 1.35 34.51 18.61
CA LEU A 778 1.54 33.09 18.97
C LEU A 778 2.93 32.85 19.57
N LEU A 779 4.00 33.40 18.98
CA LEU A 779 5.36 33.29 19.50
C LEU A 779 5.47 33.92 20.92
N VAL A 780 4.86 35.11 21.13
CA VAL A 780 4.81 35.74 22.45
C VAL A 780 4.08 34.84 23.46
N LEU A 781 2.98 34.19 23.05
CA LEU A 781 2.26 33.25 23.92
C LEU A 781 3.11 32.03 24.29
N PHE A 782 3.93 31.51 23.35
CA PHE A 782 4.91 30.47 23.66
C PHE A 782 5.95 30.94 24.67
N ALA A 783 6.49 32.17 24.47
CA ALA A 783 7.47 32.75 25.39
C ALA A 783 6.91 32.97 26.79
N ILE A 784 5.66 33.48 26.92
CA ILE A 784 4.99 33.67 28.21
C ILE A 784 4.78 32.31 28.91
N THR A 785 4.33 31.28 28.19
CA THR A 785 4.15 29.94 28.78
C THR A 785 5.47 29.39 29.30
N GLN A 786 6.56 29.54 28.54
CA GLN A 786 7.88 29.10 28.95
C GLN A 786 8.43 29.89 30.16
N ALA A 787 8.20 31.22 30.18
CA ALA A 787 8.56 32.06 31.32
C ALA A 787 7.81 31.68 32.60
N LEU A 788 6.50 31.35 32.51
CA LEU A 788 5.70 30.87 33.65
C LEU A 788 6.20 29.51 34.16
N MET A 789 6.57 28.58 33.24
CA MET A 789 7.15 27.29 33.62
C MET A 789 8.45 27.46 34.37
N LEU A 790 9.36 28.30 33.86
CA LEU A 790 10.62 28.61 34.51
C LEU A 790 10.39 29.32 35.86
N GLY A 791 9.48 30.30 35.90
CA GLY A 791 9.09 30.99 37.11
C GLY A 791 8.56 30.07 38.17
N ASN A 792 7.78 29.04 37.82
CA ASN A 792 7.30 28.04 38.77
C ASN A 792 8.44 27.18 39.36
N VAL A 793 9.41 26.76 38.52
CA VAL A 793 10.59 25.99 38.94
C VAL A 793 11.44 26.83 39.90
N VAL A 794 11.66 28.11 39.59
CA VAL A 794 12.40 29.04 40.49
C VAL A 794 11.65 29.28 41.78
N ALA A 795 10.32 29.41 41.77
CA ALA A 795 9.49 29.57 42.97
C ALA A 795 9.58 28.33 43.87
N ILE A 796 9.56 27.12 43.30
CA ILE A 796 9.75 25.87 44.04
C ILE A 796 11.17 25.80 44.62
N GLY A 797 12.19 26.20 43.91
CA GLY A 797 13.57 26.28 44.39
C GLY A 797 13.70 27.23 45.58
N ARG A 798 13.15 28.45 45.45
CA ARG A 798 13.15 29.41 46.59
C ARG A 798 12.35 28.92 47.78
N TRP A 799 11.24 28.18 47.56
CA TRP A 799 10.48 27.54 48.63
C TRP A 799 11.34 26.58 49.43
N SER A 800 12.25 25.84 48.82
CA SER A 800 13.13 24.88 49.49
C SER A 800 14.28 25.54 50.28
N GLU A 801 14.61 26.81 50.00
CA GLU A 801 15.63 27.57 50.73
C GLU A 801 15.11 28.22 52.02
N LEU A 802 13.79 28.25 52.23
CA LEU A 802 13.17 28.83 53.40
C LEU A 802 13.31 27.96 54.66
N GLU A 803 13.29 28.57 55.83
CA GLU A 803 13.26 27.88 57.10
C GLU A 803 11.95 27.06 57.28
N ALA A 804 11.98 26.00 58.09
CA ALA A 804 10.88 25.05 58.25
C ALA A 804 9.52 25.70 58.56
N GLU A 805 9.49 26.74 59.40
CA GLU A 805 8.24 27.47 59.72
C GLU A 805 7.74 28.31 58.55
N GLN A 806 8.67 28.91 57.78
CA GLN A 806 8.34 29.73 56.62
C GLN A 806 7.87 28.88 55.43
N GLN A 807 8.33 27.62 55.34
CA GLN A 807 7.85 26.69 54.31
C GLN A 807 6.36 26.37 54.43
N LYS A 808 5.79 26.48 55.61
CA LYS A 808 4.35 26.32 55.89
C LYS A 808 3.53 27.60 55.65
N SER A 809 4.18 28.70 55.24
CA SER A 809 3.52 29.98 55.01
C SER A 809 2.50 29.90 53.86
N ARG A 810 1.26 30.36 54.13
CA ARG A 810 0.19 30.40 53.13
C ARG A 810 0.55 31.22 51.90
N THR A 811 1.35 32.28 52.07
CA THR A 811 1.75 33.17 50.96
C THR A 811 2.59 32.44 49.90
N ILE A 812 3.62 31.69 50.32
CA ILE A 812 4.52 31.00 49.39
C ILE A 812 3.78 29.87 48.67
N ILE A 813 2.89 29.18 49.36
CA ILE A 813 2.07 28.10 48.79
C ILE A 813 1.12 28.67 47.72
N LEU A 814 0.45 29.78 48.02
CA LEU A 814 -0.42 30.45 47.05
C LEU A 814 0.36 30.89 45.80
N VAL A 815 1.61 31.34 45.94
CA VAL A 815 2.48 31.70 44.81
C VAL A 815 2.82 30.48 44.00
N VAL A 816 3.28 29.37 44.59
CA VAL A 816 3.67 28.15 43.90
C VAL A 816 2.47 27.51 43.19
N VAL A 817 1.35 27.35 43.89
CA VAL A 817 0.11 26.77 43.34
C VAL A 817 -0.49 27.67 42.28
N GLY A 818 -0.49 29.00 42.52
CA GLY A 818 -0.99 29.99 41.55
C GLY A 818 -0.18 30.03 40.28
N LEU A 819 1.17 29.98 40.36
CA LEU A 819 2.03 29.86 39.18
C LEU A 819 1.80 28.53 38.46
N GLY A 820 1.66 27.42 39.18
CA GLY A 820 1.33 26.12 38.58
C GLY A 820 0.00 26.16 37.84
N GLY A 821 -1.05 26.77 38.43
CA GLY A 821 -2.33 26.99 37.76
C GLY A 821 -2.22 27.87 36.52
N ALA A 822 -1.40 28.92 36.59
CA ALA A 822 -1.13 29.83 35.45
C ALA A 822 -0.42 29.07 34.32
N VAL A 823 0.51 28.16 34.62
CA VAL A 823 1.15 27.31 33.61
C VAL A 823 0.14 26.41 32.90
N ILE A 824 -0.77 25.76 33.65
CA ILE A 824 -1.80 24.88 33.10
C ILE A 824 -2.71 25.68 32.14
N LEU A 825 -3.22 26.82 32.58
CA LEU A 825 -4.10 27.68 31.78
C LEU A 825 -3.41 28.25 30.55
N SER A 826 -2.16 28.74 30.70
CA SER A 826 -1.37 29.27 29.58
C SER A 826 -1.01 28.19 28.56
N SER A 827 -0.66 26.99 29.01
CA SER A 827 -0.38 25.83 28.16
C SER A 827 -1.62 25.40 27.37
N LEU A 828 -2.78 25.36 28.00
CA LEU A 828 -4.05 25.05 27.33
C LEU A 828 -4.39 26.10 26.28
N PHE A 829 -4.31 27.39 26.63
CA PHE A 829 -4.61 28.47 25.71
C PHE A 829 -3.65 28.50 24.52
N ARG A 830 -2.35 28.30 24.76
CA ARG A 830 -1.31 28.17 23.75
C ARG A 830 -1.62 27.05 22.75
N SER A 831 -1.93 25.84 23.24
CA SER A 831 -2.21 24.66 22.38
C SER A 831 -3.51 24.88 21.57
N LEU A 832 -4.57 25.41 22.19
CA LEU A 832 -5.81 25.73 21.48
C LEU A 832 -5.61 26.79 20.40
N ALA A 833 -4.84 27.85 20.69
CA ALA A 833 -4.53 28.90 19.73
C ALA A 833 -3.71 28.35 18.56
N CYS A 834 -2.70 27.55 18.83
CA CYS A 834 -1.87 26.93 17.81
C CYS A 834 -2.70 26.08 16.84
N PHE A 835 -3.48 25.13 17.33
CA PHE A 835 -4.33 24.29 16.49
C PHE A 835 -5.43 25.06 15.75
N ALA A 836 -6.01 26.07 16.34
CA ALA A 836 -7.01 26.89 15.67
C ALA A 836 -6.42 27.66 14.48
N LEU A 837 -5.19 28.17 14.60
CA LEU A 837 -4.52 28.92 13.55
C LEU A 837 -4.02 28.01 12.42
N THR A 838 -3.49 26.83 12.75
CA THR A 838 -3.04 25.86 11.74
C THR A 838 -4.21 25.35 10.89
N ILE A 839 -5.37 25.03 11.50
CA ILE A 839 -6.58 24.64 10.77
C ILE A 839 -7.10 25.77 9.88
N ARG A 840 -7.03 27.02 10.36
CA ARG A 840 -7.41 28.18 9.54
C ARG A 840 -6.53 28.30 8.30
N ALA A 841 -5.20 28.05 8.45
CA ALA A 841 -4.28 28.04 7.31
C ALA A 841 -4.60 26.90 6.35
N SER A 842 -4.79 25.68 6.86
CA SER A 842 -5.14 24.52 6.06
C SER A 842 -6.41 24.72 5.24
N LYS A 843 -7.46 25.27 5.87
CA LYS A 843 -8.70 25.58 5.16
C LYS A 843 -8.48 26.57 4.02
N ARG A 844 -7.78 27.68 4.26
CA ARG A 844 -7.50 28.70 3.24
C ARG A 844 -6.66 28.17 2.08
N LEU A 845 -5.66 27.37 2.38
CA LEU A 845 -4.81 26.73 1.38
C LEU A 845 -5.61 25.74 0.52
N HIS A 846 -6.46 24.92 1.15
CA HIS A 846 -7.35 23.99 0.45
C HIS A 846 -8.32 24.74 -0.47
N ASP A 847 -8.99 25.78 0.02
CA ASP A 847 -9.98 26.55 -0.76
C ASP A 847 -9.28 27.21 -1.97
N ALA A 848 -8.10 27.82 -1.78
CA ALA A 848 -7.32 28.41 -2.86
C ALA A 848 -6.83 27.38 -3.88
N MET A 849 -6.42 26.19 -3.42
CA MET A 849 -6.01 25.09 -4.30
C MET A 849 -7.21 24.59 -5.12
N THR A 850 -8.37 24.39 -4.50
CA THR A 850 -9.60 23.98 -5.19
C THR A 850 -9.97 24.96 -6.29
N GLU A 851 -10.00 26.25 -5.98
CA GLU A 851 -10.27 27.30 -6.96
C GLU A 851 -9.27 27.28 -8.12
N SER A 852 -7.98 27.19 -7.83
CA SER A 852 -6.93 27.17 -8.85
C SER A 852 -7.02 25.94 -9.76
N VAL A 853 -7.26 24.76 -9.20
CA VAL A 853 -7.39 23.52 -9.96
C VAL A 853 -8.64 23.53 -10.83
N LEU A 854 -9.81 23.90 -10.27
CA LEU A 854 -11.05 23.93 -11.05
C LEU A 854 -11.01 24.97 -12.19
N ARG A 855 -10.25 26.06 -12.05
CA ARG A 855 -10.06 27.08 -13.10
C ARG A 855 -8.93 26.76 -14.07
N ALA A 856 -8.10 25.75 -13.82
CA ALA A 856 -7.00 25.37 -14.71
C ALA A 856 -7.52 24.98 -16.11
N LYS A 857 -6.71 25.20 -17.13
CA LYS A 857 -7.04 24.81 -18.52
C LYS A 857 -7.09 23.28 -18.64
N ILE A 858 -7.82 22.73 -19.62
CA ILE A 858 -7.92 21.29 -19.86
C ILE A 858 -6.55 20.65 -20.06
N VAL A 859 -5.63 21.34 -20.76
CA VAL A 859 -4.25 20.89 -20.97
C VAL A 859 -3.53 20.54 -19.64
N PHE A 860 -3.82 21.26 -18.55
CA PHE A 860 -3.26 20.94 -17.22
C PHE A 860 -3.66 19.52 -16.76
N PHE A 861 -4.90 19.11 -17.00
CA PHE A 861 -5.39 17.78 -16.62
C PHE A 861 -4.87 16.68 -17.56
N ASP A 862 -4.61 17.03 -18.81
CA ASP A 862 -4.05 16.11 -19.81
C ASP A 862 -2.54 15.87 -19.56
N THR A 863 -1.81 16.87 -19.02
CA THR A 863 -0.38 16.78 -18.74
C THR A 863 -0.06 16.28 -17.31
N ASN A 864 -1.03 16.32 -16.39
CA ASN A 864 -0.84 15.89 -15.01
C ASN A 864 -1.69 14.66 -14.68
N PRO A 865 -1.08 13.55 -14.23
CA PRO A 865 -1.83 12.36 -13.83
C PRO A 865 -2.86 12.69 -12.75
N SER A 866 -4.07 12.15 -12.89
CA SER A 866 -5.17 12.36 -11.91
C SER A 866 -4.77 11.98 -10.48
N GLY A 867 -3.97 10.92 -10.34
CA GLY A 867 -3.44 10.49 -9.04
C GLY A 867 -2.54 11.54 -8.38
N ARG A 868 -1.74 12.29 -9.14
CA ARG A 868 -0.90 13.39 -8.60
C ARG A 868 -1.77 14.50 -8.03
N ILE A 869 -2.80 14.92 -8.77
CA ILE A 869 -3.74 15.96 -8.31
C ILE A 869 -4.48 15.48 -7.05
N LEU A 870 -4.98 14.25 -7.06
CA LEU A 870 -5.67 13.65 -5.92
C LEU A 870 -4.79 13.55 -4.67
N ASN A 871 -3.50 13.24 -4.84
CA ASN A 871 -2.56 13.18 -3.73
C ASN A 871 -2.38 14.54 -3.03
N ARG A 872 -2.42 15.66 -3.78
CA ARG A 872 -2.40 17.03 -3.20
C ARG A 872 -3.63 17.28 -2.32
N PHE A 873 -4.81 16.80 -2.76
CA PHE A 873 -6.05 16.95 -2.00
C PHE A 873 -6.17 15.99 -0.80
N SER A 874 -5.46 14.85 -0.80
CA SER A 874 -5.48 13.85 0.27
C SER A 874 -4.29 13.99 1.22
N ALA A 875 -3.10 13.59 0.80
CA ALA A 875 -1.92 13.50 1.65
C ALA A 875 -1.39 14.88 2.08
N ASP A 876 -1.25 15.83 1.13
CA ASP A 876 -0.68 17.14 1.45
C ASP A 876 -1.63 17.98 2.33
N VAL A 877 -2.94 17.95 2.03
CA VAL A 877 -3.95 18.59 2.89
C VAL A 877 -4.04 17.88 4.23
N GLY A 878 -4.00 16.55 4.27
CA GLY A 878 -4.00 15.76 5.50
C GLY A 878 -2.82 16.11 6.41
N SER A 879 -1.63 16.24 5.86
CA SER A 879 -0.44 16.67 6.62
C SER A 879 -0.60 18.06 7.24
N ASN A 880 -1.26 19.00 6.54
CA ASN A 880 -1.57 20.32 7.09
C ASN A 880 -2.69 20.30 8.15
N ASP A 881 -3.61 19.35 8.10
CA ASP A 881 -4.70 19.18 9.08
C ASP A 881 -4.20 18.53 10.38
N ASP A 882 -3.17 17.68 10.29
CA ASP A 882 -2.59 16.93 11.41
C ASP A 882 -1.55 17.74 12.21
N LEU A 883 -0.99 18.80 11.60
CA LEU A 883 -0.11 19.75 12.28
C LEU A 883 -0.90 20.53 13.34
#